data_d4145fcd70d7118babc928393ff4ab03
#
_entry.id   d4145fcd70d7118babc928393ff4ab03
#
_cell.length_a   1.000
_cell.length_b   1.000
_cell.length_c   1.000
_cell.angle_alpha   90.00
_cell.angle_beta   90.00
_cell.angle_gamma   90.00
#
_symmetry.space_group_name_H-M   'P 1'
#
loop_
_entity.id
_entity.type
_entity.pdbx_description
1 polymer ?
#
loop_
_entity_poly.entity_id
_entity_poly.type
_entity_poly.pdbx_seq_one_letter_code
_entity_poly.pdbx_strand_id
1 'polypeptide(L)'
;MLENICIRILILDISEKKSNHELYGFTVHEEYNFYIKHFWKNESYKCDLAIRYAEGSRLQKLKEKYFVILQNEINEKINIDKDMISKKFHENMNEFQMLNKDQGDIHKNGRSVSKIEFDNGSILYYKPHSLDKDIKYQQLYKYLCEKAGISCREVRCLSRQTYGWEENIENKSCNTKEEIERYYFRLGIHLFLGYALGATDLHGENIVAYGEHPVIIDMETYPGYITKNSGSSTEEKAEIKIREKIMTSVLNTGILPVLTWGTGNNRVLMSAVNMHGKIRTPFKMPVVKDDKTSNIHIEYEQVEFEIKECIVRLNGEVVNSEEYTGEIIRGFRMAYTEILQNQKLRNMLKTFFQGKSRVILRHTQQYYMYLFASFHPDYMKDRKQREELLQVLHKKGETQLQKELRDYEIQSLLELDIPYFEIDGNSRSIFDGNGKEYQGYLPCTPYESWIEHMKQLSCQDMEQQCDYIRLSMGLLNHGYIGEKNPRWADENTCIHQIAEWICRTAVIDGADIGWAGLHFWDNGYWSLKPCGMYLYDGIAGIVLFLAKYLDRYQDSSCRQDVEKIYKLAIEKLEKYTDLRCEQNEVPEPLATGLYDGESSIVYVYLILYEITGQEKWIKNAQKHFEIVAKLLPKDENMDYLSGNAGAIVAAMKLYQLTGEIEYCTAAVETEKDLWKKGQRMEVGYDGN
;
A
#
# COMPACT_ATOMS: atom_id res chain seq x y z
N MET A 1 12.53 -12.27 -17.55
CA MET A 1 13.38 -11.06 -17.77
C MET A 1 14.15 -11.12 -19.08
N LEU A 2 14.98 -12.13 -19.38
CA LEU A 2 15.68 -12.28 -20.69
C LEU A 2 14.71 -12.34 -21.86
N GLU A 3 13.61 -13.05 -21.73
CA GLU A 3 12.55 -13.09 -22.73
C GLU A 3 12.05 -11.70 -23.08
N ASN A 4 11.87 -10.83 -22.10
CA ASN A 4 11.42 -9.45 -22.31
C ASN A 4 12.41 -8.59 -23.10
N ILE A 5 13.72 -8.81 -22.95
CA ILE A 5 14.75 -8.13 -23.74
C ILE A 5 14.75 -8.66 -25.16
N CYS A 6 14.85 -9.98 -25.30
CA CYS A 6 14.94 -10.64 -26.61
C CYS A 6 13.68 -10.43 -27.44
N ILE A 7 12.50 -10.54 -26.85
CA ILE A 7 11.22 -10.39 -27.57
C ILE A 7 11.03 -8.99 -28.13
N ARG A 8 11.44 -7.94 -27.42
CA ARG A 8 11.33 -6.55 -27.91
C ARG A 8 12.27 -6.27 -29.09
N ILE A 9 13.50 -6.81 -29.01
CA ILE A 9 14.43 -6.73 -30.13
C ILE A 9 13.91 -7.52 -31.34
N LEU A 10 13.41 -8.73 -31.11
CA LEU A 10 12.83 -9.57 -32.17
C LEU A 10 11.64 -8.90 -32.85
N ILE A 11 10.71 -8.32 -32.06
CA ILE A 11 9.54 -7.61 -32.59
C ILE A 11 9.97 -6.45 -33.51
N LEU A 12 10.91 -5.64 -33.04
CA LEU A 12 11.41 -4.52 -33.85
C LEU A 12 12.09 -4.98 -35.11
N ASP A 13 12.95 -5.99 -35.02
CA ASP A 13 13.70 -6.51 -36.16
C ASP A 13 12.78 -7.20 -37.22
N ILE A 14 11.77 -7.96 -36.76
CA ILE A 14 10.71 -8.51 -37.66
C ILE A 14 9.98 -7.37 -38.38
N SER A 15 9.58 -6.33 -37.64
CA SER A 15 8.86 -5.18 -38.19
C SER A 15 9.70 -4.45 -39.25
N GLU A 16 10.99 -4.24 -38.95
CA GLU A 16 11.94 -3.65 -39.95
C GLU A 16 12.07 -4.52 -41.20
N LYS A 17 12.26 -5.84 -41.04
CA LYS A 17 12.37 -6.79 -42.17
C LYS A 17 11.10 -6.86 -42.98
N LYS A 18 9.93 -6.81 -42.33
CA LYS A 18 8.64 -6.79 -43.00
C LYS A 18 8.45 -5.50 -43.80
N SER A 19 8.77 -4.36 -43.23
CA SER A 19 8.66 -3.05 -43.86
C SER A 19 9.60 -2.93 -45.08
N ASN A 20 10.74 -3.60 -45.05
CA ASN A 20 11.70 -3.65 -46.15
C ASN A 20 11.38 -4.74 -47.20
N HIS A 21 10.25 -5.46 -47.07
CA HIS A 21 9.87 -6.57 -47.97
C HIS A 21 10.91 -7.72 -48.02
N GLU A 22 11.60 -7.95 -46.90
CA GLU A 22 12.62 -9.01 -46.79
C GLU A 22 12.04 -10.34 -46.27
N LEU A 23 10.77 -10.39 -45.88
CA LEU A 23 10.08 -11.59 -45.40
C LEU A 23 9.29 -12.24 -46.55
N TYR A 24 9.44 -13.55 -46.68
CA TYR A 24 8.74 -14.32 -47.70
C TYR A 24 7.76 -15.31 -47.07
N GLY A 25 6.51 -15.30 -47.53
CA GLY A 25 5.42 -16.17 -47.13
C GLY A 25 4.09 -15.68 -47.68
N PHE A 26 3.11 -16.57 -47.78
CA PHE A 26 1.73 -16.22 -48.17
C PHE A 26 0.86 -15.82 -46.97
N THR A 27 1.34 -16.15 -45.76
CA THR A 27 0.66 -15.85 -44.52
C THR A 27 1.64 -15.23 -43.52
N VAL A 28 1.11 -14.50 -42.53
CA VAL A 28 1.92 -13.91 -41.44
C VAL A 28 2.68 -14.95 -40.63
N HIS A 29 2.17 -16.19 -40.55
CA HIS A 29 2.88 -17.31 -39.91
C HIS A 29 4.06 -17.80 -40.77
N GLU A 30 3.91 -17.87 -42.08
CA GLU A 30 4.99 -18.27 -42.98
C GLU A 30 6.10 -17.22 -43.00
N GLU A 31 5.76 -15.93 -43.04
CA GLU A 31 6.71 -14.82 -42.91
C GLU A 31 7.51 -14.91 -41.62
N TYR A 32 6.86 -15.19 -40.48
CA TYR A 32 7.52 -15.40 -39.20
C TYR A 32 8.47 -16.60 -39.24
N ASN A 33 8.01 -17.74 -39.74
CA ASN A 33 8.85 -18.95 -39.89
C ASN A 33 10.05 -18.71 -40.80
N PHE A 34 9.86 -17.95 -41.89
CA PHE A 34 10.95 -17.52 -42.75
C PHE A 34 11.98 -16.69 -41.97
N TYR A 35 11.51 -15.69 -41.19
CA TYR A 35 12.37 -14.86 -40.35
C TYR A 35 13.18 -15.72 -39.35
N ILE A 36 12.50 -16.59 -38.59
CA ILE A 36 13.18 -17.45 -37.63
C ILE A 36 14.24 -18.32 -38.26
N LYS A 37 13.95 -18.90 -39.44
CA LYS A 37 14.87 -19.80 -40.14
C LYS A 37 16.08 -19.08 -40.77
N HIS A 38 15.85 -17.94 -41.41
CA HIS A 38 16.86 -17.28 -42.22
C HIS A 38 17.62 -16.15 -41.50
N PHE A 39 17.00 -15.52 -40.49
CA PHE A 39 17.59 -14.45 -39.70
C PHE A 39 17.90 -14.90 -38.26
N TRP A 40 16.88 -15.20 -37.47
CA TRP A 40 17.06 -15.46 -36.04
C TRP A 40 17.91 -16.68 -35.70
N LYS A 41 17.92 -17.73 -36.52
CA LYS A 41 18.80 -18.91 -36.38
C LYS A 41 20.14 -18.80 -37.10
N ASN A 42 20.39 -17.73 -37.82
CA ASN A 42 21.63 -17.52 -38.53
C ASN A 42 22.69 -16.90 -37.61
N GLU A 43 23.81 -17.60 -37.39
CA GLU A 43 24.83 -17.17 -36.42
C GLU A 43 25.49 -15.83 -36.83
N SER A 44 25.73 -15.58 -38.15
CA SER A 44 26.28 -14.29 -38.56
C SER A 44 25.30 -13.15 -38.27
N TYR A 45 24.01 -13.37 -38.54
CA TYR A 45 22.97 -12.37 -38.26
C TYR A 45 22.82 -12.12 -36.74
N LYS A 46 22.90 -13.15 -35.91
CA LYS A 46 22.90 -12.98 -34.44
C LYS A 46 24.11 -12.16 -33.99
N CYS A 47 25.29 -12.36 -34.58
CA CYS A 47 26.45 -11.54 -34.27
C CYS A 47 26.23 -10.06 -34.61
N ASP A 48 25.60 -9.77 -35.75
CA ASP A 48 25.27 -8.41 -36.14
C ASP A 48 24.24 -7.78 -35.23
N LEU A 49 23.19 -8.54 -34.82
CA LEU A 49 22.23 -8.10 -33.81
C LEU A 49 22.90 -7.85 -32.47
N ALA A 50 23.80 -8.73 -32.02
CA ALA A 50 24.51 -8.56 -30.76
C ALA A 50 25.43 -7.33 -30.74
N ILE A 51 25.97 -6.93 -31.91
CA ILE A 51 26.72 -5.67 -32.06
C ILE A 51 25.78 -4.47 -32.03
N ARG A 52 24.66 -4.54 -32.77
CA ARG A 52 23.65 -3.46 -32.84
C ARG A 52 23.02 -3.19 -31.49
N TYR A 53 22.76 -4.25 -30.70
CA TYR A 53 22.16 -4.19 -29.36
C TYR A 53 23.19 -4.65 -28.31
N ALA A 54 24.32 -3.95 -28.23
CA ALA A 54 25.45 -4.33 -27.39
C ALA A 54 25.10 -4.43 -25.92
N GLU A 55 24.28 -3.51 -25.39
CA GLU A 55 23.81 -3.58 -24.00
C GLU A 55 22.87 -4.78 -23.78
N GLY A 56 21.94 -5.07 -24.68
CA GLY A 56 21.11 -6.27 -24.63
C GLY A 56 21.93 -7.55 -24.58
N SER A 57 22.96 -7.66 -25.44
CA SER A 57 23.90 -8.79 -25.46
C SER A 57 24.70 -8.89 -24.15
N ARG A 58 25.14 -7.77 -23.57
CA ARG A 58 25.79 -7.72 -22.26
C ARG A 58 24.88 -8.27 -21.15
N LEU A 59 23.62 -7.81 -21.13
CA LEU A 59 22.65 -8.23 -20.11
C LEU A 59 22.31 -9.73 -20.22
N GLN A 60 22.24 -10.27 -21.43
CA GLN A 60 22.07 -11.71 -21.64
C GLN A 60 23.22 -12.50 -21.02
N LYS A 61 24.47 -12.15 -21.35
CA LYS A 61 25.68 -12.79 -20.79
C LYS A 61 25.74 -12.64 -19.27
N LEU A 62 25.32 -11.47 -18.75
CA LEU A 62 25.28 -11.24 -17.31
C LEU A 62 24.30 -12.18 -16.61
N LYS A 63 23.08 -12.34 -17.17
CA LYS A 63 22.07 -13.26 -16.60
C LYS A 63 22.52 -14.72 -16.66
N GLU A 64 23.17 -15.13 -17.74
CA GLU A 64 23.77 -16.47 -17.87
C GLU A 64 24.86 -16.67 -16.80
N LYS A 65 25.74 -15.67 -16.61
CA LYS A 65 26.76 -15.69 -15.55
C LYS A 65 26.14 -15.81 -14.17
N TYR A 66 25.11 -15.03 -13.86
CA TYR A 66 24.44 -15.07 -12.55
C TYR A 66 23.80 -16.43 -12.31
N PHE A 67 23.21 -17.04 -13.34
CA PHE A 67 22.65 -18.37 -13.23
C PHE A 67 23.70 -19.41 -12.84
N VAL A 68 24.86 -19.41 -13.52
CA VAL A 68 25.96 -20.35 -13.23
C VAL A 68 26.51 -20.13 -11.84
N ILE A 69 26.67 -18.88 -11.41
CA ILE A 69 27.16 -18.54 -10.06
C ILE A 69 26.19 -19.07 -9.00
N LEU A 70 24.90 -18.79 -9.12
CA LEU A 70 23.89 -19.23 -8.16
C LEU A 70 23.79 -20.76 -8.11
N GLN A 71 23.84 -21.44 -9.25
CA GLN A 71 23.84 -22.90 -9.32
C GLN A 71 25.05 -23.52 -8.62
N ASN A 72 26.24 -22.96 -8.86
CA ASN A 72 27.45 -23.43 -8.19
C ASN A 72 27.41 -23.17 -6.67
N GLU A 73 26.91 -22.00 -6.26
CA GLU A 73 26.71 -21.67 -4.85
C GLU A 73 25.76 -22.68 -4.17
N ILE A 74 24.61 -22.96 -4.77
CA ILE A 74 23.64 -23.93 -4.23
C ILE A 74 24.26 -25.31 -4.14
N ASN A 75 24.96 -25.78 -5.18
CA ASN A 75 25.64 -27.07 -5.18
C ASN A 75 26.67 -27.20 -4.05
N GLU A 76 27.48 -26.16 -3.86
CA GLU A 76 28.47 -26.10 -2.77
C GLU A 76 27.77 -26.16 -1.40
N LYS A 77 26.69 -25.35 -1.19
CA LYS A 77 25.99 -25.27 0.09
C LYS A 77 25.23 -26.54 0.43
N ILE A 78 24.62 -27.23 -0.56
CA ILE A 78 24.02 -28.56 -0.35
C ILE A 78 25.08 -29.57 0.11
N ASN A 79 26.24 -29.60 -0.53
CA ASN A 79 27.32 -30.53 -0.14
C ASN A 79 27.82 -30.27 1.28
N ILE A 80 27.96 -29.00 1.67
CA ILE A 80 28.37 -28.60 3.03
C ILE A 80 27.32 -29.02 4.06
N ASP A 81 26.02 -28.84 3.74
CA ASP A 81 24.94 -29.01 4.69
C ASP A 81 24.25 -30.38 4.61
N LYS A 82 24.68 -31.30 3.76
CA LYS A 82 24.03 -32.57 3.43
C LYS A 82 23.54 -33.33 4.67
N ASP A 83 24.41 -33.54 5.65
CA ASP A 83 24.07 -34.30 6.87
C ASP A 83 23.04 -33.54 7.73
N MET A 84 23.16 -32.21 7.78
CA MET A 84 22.23 -31.38 8.56
C MET A 84 20.87 -31.27 7.90
N ILE A 85 20.83 -31.16 6.57
CA ILE A 85 19.60 -31.17 5.77
C ILE A 85 18.89 -32.53 5.98
N SER A 86 19.62 -33.65 5.81
CA SER A 86 19.07 -34.99 6.01
C SER A 86 18.48 -35.16 7.42
N LYS A 87 19.20 -34.71 8.45
CA LYS A 87 18.73 -34.78 9.84
C LYS A 87 17.52 -33.87 10.11
N LYS A 88 17.55 -32.62 9.59
CA LYS A 88 16.51 -31.61 9.89
C LYS A 88 15.21 -31.87 9.15
N PHE A 89 15.31 -32.27 7.89
CA PHE A 89 14.14 -32.47 7.02
C PHE A 89 13.72 -33.94 6.91
N HIS A 90 14.49 -34.87 7.51
CA HIS A 90 14.24 -36.33 7.48
C HIS A 90 14.25 -36.92 6.07
N GLU A 91 15.13 -36.44 5.21
CA GLU A 91 15.20 -36.78 3.80
C GLU A 91 16.56 -37.38 3.44
N ASN A 92 16.55 -38.47 2.67
CA ASN A 92 17.76 -39.05 2.05
C ASN A 92 17.99 -38.32 0.70
N MET A 93 18.93 -37.42 0.68
CA MET A 93 19.21 -36.56 -0.45
C MET A 93 20.46 -37.01 -1.17
N ASN A 94 20.32 -37.78 -2.26
CA ASN A 94 21.44 -38.24 -3.05
C ASN A 94 21.68 -37.36 -4.27
N GLU A 95 20.66 -37.12 -5.07
CA GLU A 95 20.69 -36.24 -6.24
C GLU A 95 19.61 -35.18 -6.12
N PHE A 96 19.79 -34.05 -6.77
CA PHE A 96 18.82 -32.98 -6.78
C PHE A 96 18.83 -32.24 -8.11
N GLN A 97 17.69 -31.66 -8.45
CA GLN A 97 17.50 -30.77 -9.58
C GLN A 97 16.97 -29.44 -9.10
N MET A 98 17.55 -28.34 -9.56
CA MET A 98 16.97 -27.02 -9.34
C MET A 98 15.80 -26.83 -10.31
N LEU A 99 14.57 -26.92 -9.80
CA LEU A 99 13.35 -26.84 -10.61
C LEU A 99 13.03 -25.44 -11.06
N ASN A 100 13.15 -24.48 -10.18
CA ASN A 100 12.74 -23.12 -10.46
C ASN A 100 13.61 -22.13 -9.67
N LYS A 101 14.25 -21.24 -10.38
CA LYS A 101 14.91 -20.06 -9.87
C LYS A 101 13.97 -18.87 -10.03
N ASP A 102 14.30 -17.78 -9.39
CA ASP A 102 13.49 -16.56 -9.46
C ASP A 102 12.10 -16.75 -8.83
N GLN A 103 12.04 -17.42 -7.66
CA GLN A 103 10.83 -17.53 -6.82
C GLN A 103 10.58 -16.24 -5.99
N GLY A 104 11.34 -15.19 -6.22
CA GLY A 104 11.23 -13.88 -5.62
C GLY A 104 12.08 -12.87 -6.38
N ASP A 105 12.27 -11.71 -5.79
CA ASP A 105 13.11 -10.65 -6.36
C ASP A 105 14.56 -11.11 -6.52
N ILE A 106 15.23 -10.60 -7.55
CA ILE A 106 16.64 -10.86 -7.83
C ILE A 106 17.47 -9.76 -7.18
N HIS A 107 18.40 -10.11 -6.32
CA HIS A 107 19.25 -9.19 -5.57
C HIS A 107 20.72 -9.63 -5.53
N LYS A 108 21.60 -8.76 -5.09
CA LYS A 108 23.00 -9.10 -4.69
C LYS A 108 23.74 -9.94 -5.75
N ASN A 109 23.80 -9.44 -6.99
CA ASN A 109 24.43 -10.11 -8.14
C ASN A 109 23.70 -11.39 -8.58
N GLY A 110 22.42 -11.27 -8.78
CA GLY A 110 21.59 -12.30 -9.42
C GLY A 110 21.08 -13.40 -8.47
N ARG A 111 21.22 -13.24 -7.15
CA ARG A 111 20.69 -14.18 -6.17
C ARG A 111 19.18 -14.02 -6.02
N SER A 112 18.50 -15.15 -5.95
CA SER A 112 17.05 -15.23 -5.69
C SER A 112 16.73 -16.49 -4.89
N VAL A 113 15.56 -16.52 -4.27
CA VAL A 113 15.03 -17.75 -3.67
C VAL A 113 14.92 -18.81 -4.76
N SER A 114 15.36 -20.03 -4.46
CA SER A 114 15.42 -21.12 -5.44
C SER A 114 14.72 -22.37 -4.90
N LYS A 115 13.80 -22.92 -5.69
CA LYS A 115 13.11 -24.17 -5.40
C LYS A 115 13.95 -25.34 -5.90
N ILE A 116 14.21 -26.31 -5.04
CA ILE A 116 15.07 -27.47 -5.30
C ILE A 116 14.26 -28.73 -5.05
N GLU A 117 14.22 -29.61 -6.04
CA GLU A 117 13.60 -30.94 -5.92
C GLU A 117 14.69 -32.00 -5.85
N PHE A 118 14.53 -32.94 -4.95
CA PHE A 118 15.38 -34.10 -4.77
C PHE A 118 14.77 -35.34 -5.45
N ASP A 119 15.60 -36.35 -5.72
CA ASP A 119 15.22 -37.62 -6.45
C ASP A 119 14.05 -38.34 -5.80
N ASN A 120 13.85 -38.16 -4.50
CA ASN A 120 12.72 -38.74 -3.76
C ASN A 120 11.44 -37.89 -3.85
N GLY A 121 11.44 -36.81 -4.65
CA GLY A 121 10.31 -35.89 -4.82
C GLY A 121 10.13 -34.85 -3.70
N SER A 122 11.03 -34.82 -2.70
CA SER A 122 10.99 -33.79 -1.68
C SER A 122 11.47 -32.45 -2.23
N ILE A 123 10.91 -31.36 -1.70
CA ILE A 123 11.17 -30.00 -2.15
C ILE A 123 11.67 -29.16 -0.99
N LEU A 124 12.78 -28.47 -1.20
CA LEU A 124 13.29 -27.44 -0.30
C LEU A 124 13.44 -26.09 -1.04
N TYR A 125 13.39 -25.00 -0.26
CA TYR A 125 13.75 -23.69 -0.74
C TYR A 125 15.13 -23.30 -0.21
N TYR A 126 16.03 -22.91 -1.14
CA TYR A 126 17.25 -22.19 -0.81
C TYR A 126 16.94 -20.69 -0.73
N LYS A 127 17.22 -20.08 0.42
CA LYS A 127 17.07 -18.63 0.63
C LYS A 127 18.47 -18.01 0.82
N PRO A 128 18.85 -17.00 -0.02
CA PRO A 128 20.19 -16.39 0.03
C PRO A 128 20.31 -15.34 1.15
N HIS A 129 19.71 -15.61 2.30
CA HIS A 129 19.78 -14.84 3.54
C HIS A 129 19.61 -15.75 4.77
N SER A 130 20.04 -15.26 5.95
CA SER A 130 19.84 -15.99 7.21
C SER A 130 18.38 -16.15 7.57
N LEU A 131 17.99 -17.33 8.07
CA LEU A 131 16.65 -17.64 8.58
C LEU A 131 16.54 -17.51 10.12
N ASP A 132 17.47 -16.80 10.76
CA ASP A 132 17.45 -16.61 12.22
C ASP A 132 16.20 -15.83 12.67
N LYS A 133 15.70 -14.91 11.86
CA LYS A 133 14.48 -14.15 12.13
C LYS A 133 13.24 -15.05 12.04
N ASP A 134 13.21 -15.96 11.06
CA ASP A 134 12.15 -16.95 10.87
C ASP A 134 12.06 -17.88 12.09
N ILE A 135 13.19 -18.38 12.57
CA ILE A 135 13.26 -19.24 13.76
C ILE A 135 12.82 -18.47 15.02
N LYS A 136 13.27 -17.24 15.22
CA LYS A 136 12.84 -16.40 16.35
C LYS A 136 11.33 -16.12 16.31
N TYR A 137 10.80 -15.84 15.13
CA TYR A 137 9.36 -15.62 14.95
C TYR A 137 8.54 -16.84 15.31
N GLN A 138 8.94 -18.01 14.85
CA GLN A 138 8.27 -19.28 15.19
C GLN A 138 8.27 -19.52 16.71
N GLN A 139 9.35 -19.19 17.41
CA GLN A 139 9.41 -19.29 18.87
C GLN A 139 8.42 -18.34 19.56
N LEU A 140 8.26 -17.10 19.07
CA LEU A 140 7.24 -16.16 19.55
C LEU A 140 5.82 -16.67 19.29
N TYR A 141 5.56 -17.11 18.07
CA TYR A 141 4.27 -17.65 17.68
C TYR A 141 3.89 -18.88 18.49
N LYS A 142 4.82 -19.81 18.65
CA LYS A 142 4.65 -21.00 19.50
C LYS A 142 4.32 -20.62 20.94
N TYR A 143 5.06 -19.69 21.54
CA TYR A 143 4.79 -19.21 22.88
C TYR A 143 3.34 -18.67 23.03
N LEU A 144 2.87 -17.88 22.07
CA LEU A 144 1.49 -17.37 22.10
C LEU A 144 0.45 -18.47 21.89
N CYS A 145 0.69 -19.44 21.01
CA CYS A 145 -0.19 -20.60 20.83
C CYS A 145 -0.28 -21.44 22.11
N GLU A 146 0.84 -21.69 22.78
CA GLU A 146 0.87 -22.37 24.09
C GLU A 146 0.04 -21.63 25.16
N LYS A 147 0.14 -20.30 25.18
CA LYS A 147 -0.68 -19.45 26.07
C LYS A 147 -2.17 -19.53 25.76
N ALA A 148 -2.51 -19.66 24.48
CA ALA A 148 -3.89 -19.87 24.05
C ALA A 148 -4.41 -21.31 24.21
N GLY A 149 -3.55 -22.27 24.61
CA GLY A 149 -3.90 -23.68 24.71
C GLY A 149 -4.16 -24.38 23.37
N ILE A 150 -3.54 -23.87 22.27
CA ILE A 150 -3.69 -24.42 20.92
C ILE A 150 -2.34 -24.87 20.36
N SER A 151 -2.38 -25.82 19.42
CA SER A 151 -1.21 -26.25 18.67
C SER A 151 -0.73 -25.20 17.68
N CYS A 152 0.55 -25.23 17.32
CA CYS A 152 1.11 -24.45 16.22
C CYS A 152 1.81 -25.38 15.20
N ARG A 153 1.89 -24.95 13.95
CA ARG A 153 2.72 -25.57 12.91
C ARG A 153 4.02 -24.76 12.83
N GLU A 154 5.12 -25.41 13.14
CA GLU A 154 6.45 -24.84 12.96
C GLU A 154 6.99 -25.23 11.58
N VAL A 155 7.55 -24.28 10.83
CA VAL A 155 8.24 -24.52 9.56
C VAL A 155 9.63 -25.03 9.85
N ARG A 156 10.01 -26.14 9.22
CA ARG A 156 11.37 -26.65 9.37
C ARG A 156 12.33 -25.77 8.59
N CYS A 157 13.25 -25.12 9.31
CA CYS A 157 14.27 -24.23 8.76
C CYS A 157 15.65 -24.66 9.24
N LEU A 158 16.65 -24.61 8.35
CA LEU A 158 18.05 -24.71 8.68
C LEU A 158 18.71 -23.37 8.35
N SER A 159 18.98 -22.55 9.36
CA SER A 159 19.62 -21.25 9.21
C SER A 159 21.15 -21.36 9.16
N ARG A 160 21.74 -20.54 8.30
CA ARG A 160 23.16 -20.23 8.23
C ARG A 160 23.37 -18.71 8.31
N GLN A 161 24.60 -18.25 8.51
CA GLN A 161 24.87 -16.81 8.65
C GLN A 161 24.39 -15.97 7.45
N THR A 162 24.51 -16.52 6.22
CA THR A 162 24.25 -15.78 4.97
C THR A 162 23.23 -16.46 4.06
N TYR A 163 22.73 -17.64 4.43
CA TYR A 163 21.74 -18.39 3.68
C TYR A 163 20.97 -19.34 4.58
N GLY A 164 19.94 -19.96 4.06
CA GLY A 164 19.20 -21.00 4.77
C GLY A 164 18.41 -21.93 3.85
N TRP A 165 17.88 -22.99 4.46
CA TRP A 165 17.02 -23.98 3.84
C TRP A 165 15.69 -24.01 4.56
N GLU A 166 14.60 -24.07 3.80
CA GLU A 166 13.25 -24.10 4.32
C GLU A 166 12.43 -25.17 3.62
N GLU A 167 11.58 -25.87 4.37
CA GLU A 167 10.67 -26.85 3.79
C GLU A 167 9.61 -26.21 2.90
N ASN A 168 9.13 -26.94 1.89
CA ASN A 168 8.00 -26.53 1.09
C ASN A 168 6.71 -26.65 1.90
N ILE A 169 5.92 -25.59 1.92
CA ILE A 169 4.58 -25.57 2.52
C ILE A 169 3.55 -25.39 1.40
N GLU A 170 2.64 -26.33 1.27
CA GLU A 170 1.59 -26.29 0.25
C GLU A 170 0.25 -25.91 0.87
N ASN A 171 -0.60 -25.21 0.12
CA ASN A 171 -1.96 -24.91 0.54
C ASN A 171 -2.73 -26.23 0.81
N LYS A 172 -3.43 -26.29 1.94
CA LYS A 172 -4.21 -27.45 2.36
C LYS A 172 -5.56 -27.01 2.90
N SER A 173 -6.63 -27.67 2.48
CA SER A 173 -7.99 -27.42 2.96
C SER A 173 -8.16 -27.79 4.43
N CYS A 174 -9.04 -27.09 5.14
CA CYS A 174 -9.63 -27.52 6.39
C CYS A 174 -10.69 -28.59 6.14
N ASN A 175 -10.92 -29.45 7.13
CA ASN A 175 -11.92 -30.51 7.08
C ASN A 175 -13.19 -30.14 7.86
N THR A 176 -13.09 -29.25 8.85
CA THR A 176 -14.20 -28.85 9.71
C THR A 176 -14.28 -27.35 9.88
N LYS A 177 -15.44 -26.85 10.36
CA LYS A 177 -15.65 -25.44 10.65
C LYS A 177 -14.79 -24.96 11.82
N GLU A 178 -14.59 -25.82 12.81
CA GLU A 178 -13.76 -25.51 13.98
C GLU A 178 -12.27 -25.35 13.59
N GLU A 179 -11.80 -26.07 12.55
CA GLU A 179 -10.46 -25.85 11.99
C GLU A 179 -10.34 -24.47 11.36
N ILE A 180 -11.40 -23.98 10.69
CA ILE A 180 -11.42 -22.62 10.11
C ILE A 180 -11.43 -21.57 11.22
N GLU A 181 -12.25 -21.75 12.25
CA GLU A 181 -12.28 -20.87 13.42
C GLU A 181 -10.88 -20.75 14.07
N ARG A 182 -10.19 -21.90 14.22
CA ARG A 182 -8.81 -21.91 14.72
C ARG A 182 -7.80 -21.29 13.76
N TYR A 183 -8.02 -21.40 12.44
CA TYR A 183 -7.19 -20.71 11.44
C TYR A 183 -7.25 -19.19 11.63
N TYR A 184 -8.45 -18.62 11.65
CA TYR A 184 -8.60 -17.18 11.79
C TYR A 184 -8.21 -16.66 13.17
N PHE A 185 -8.40 -17.45 14.22
CA PHE A 185 -7.86 -17.14 15.55
C PHE A 185 -6.32 -17.04 15.52
N ARG A 186 -5.64 -18.01 14.90
CA ARG A 186 -4.18 -17.98 14.72
C ARG A 186 -3.73 -16.81 13.84
N LEU A 187 -4.49 -16.48 12.82
CA LEU A 187 -4.23 -15.32 11.98
C LEU A 187 -4.28 -14.02 12.79
N GLY A 188 -5.21 -13.94 13.77
CA GLY A 188 -5.26 -12.84 14.73
C GLY A 188 -3.99 -12.74 15.59
N ILE A 189 -3.38 -13.86 15.98
CA ILE A 189 -2.07 -13.88 16.68
C ILE A 189 -0.96 -13.36 15.76
N HIS A 190 -0.92 -13.80 14.49
CA HIS A 190 0.03 -13.28 13.52
C HIS A 190 -0.15 -11.78 13.26
N LEU A 191 -1.40 -11.32 13.19
CA LEU A 191 -1.72 -9.89 13.05
C LEU A 191 -1.16 -9.07 14.22
N PHE A 192 -1.29 -9.57 15.47
CA PHE A 192 -0.68 -8.93 16.62
C PHE A 192 0.84 -8.90 16.53
N LEU A 193 1.49 -10.02 16.17
CA LEU A 193 2.94 -10.06 16.03
C LEU A 193 3.43 -9.11 14.93
N GLY A 194 2.72 -9.06 13.80
CA GLY A 194 2.98 -8.09 12.73
C GLY A 194 2.88 -6.64 13.21
N TYR A 195 1.82 -6.31 13.94
CA TYR A 195 1.62 -5.00 14.56
C TYR A 195 2.73 -4.66 15.57
N ALA A 196 3.02 -5.58 16.50
CA ALA A 196 4.02 -5.37 17.56
C ALA A 196 5.45 -5.23 17.05
N LEU A 197 5.80 -5.84 15.90
CA LEU A 197 7.11 -5.79 15.27
C LEU A 197 7.19 -4.81 14.09
N GLY A 198 6.09 -4.11 13.76
CA GLY A 198 6.03 -3.14 12.67
C GLY A 198 6.17 -3.77 11.27
N ALA A 199 5.66 -4.98 11.07
CA ALA A 199 5.66 -5.63 9.76
C ALA A 199 4.83 -4.87 8.74
N THR A 200 5.24 -4.92 7.47
CA THR A 200 4.56 -4.21 6.38
C THR A 200 4.33 -5.07 5.13
N ASP A 201 4.77 -6.34 5.15
CA ASP A 201 4.86 -7.18 3.96
C ASP A 201 4.23 -8.58 4.15
N LEU A 202 3.22 -8.71 5.03
CA LEU A 202 2.51 -9.96 5.29
C LEU A 202 1.30 -10.15 4.37
N HIS A 203 1.47 -9.94 3.08
CA HIS A 203 0.39 -10.11 2.11
C HIS A 203 0.21 -11.59 1.70
N GLY A 204 -0.75 -11.84 0.80
CA GLY A 204 -1.19 -13.19 0.46
C GLY A 204 -0.14 -14.11 -0.13
N GLU A 205 0.96 -13.60 -0.69
CA GLU A 205 2.08 -14.40 -1.21
C GLU A 205 2.98 -14.92 -0.08
N ASN A 206 2.99 -14.24 1.08
CA ASN A 206 3.86 -14.55 2.22
C ASN A 206 3.16 -15.36 3.32
N ILE A 207 1.88 -15.72 3.13
CA ILE A 207 1.12 -16.57 4.05
C ILE A 207 0.50 -17.74 3.28
N VAL A 208 0.79 -18.97 3.74
CA VAL A 208 0.20 -20.18 3.18
C VAL A 208 -0.87 -20.75 4.11
N ALA A 209 -2.06 -21.01 3.58
CA ALA A 209 -3.13 -21.68 4.31
C ALA A 209 -2.89 -23.19 4.33
N TYR A 210 -2.37 -23.73 5.45
CA TYR A 210 -2.11 -25.15 5.65
C TYR A 210 -3.10 -25.73 6.65
N GLY A 211 -4.29 -26.12 6.19
CA GLY A 211 -5.38 -26.54 7.07
C GLY A 211 -5.71 -25.44 8.08
N GLU A 212 -5.76 -25.78 9.37
CA GLU A 212 -6.03 -24.83 10.45
C GLU A 212 -4.87 -23.86 10.79
N HIS A 213 -3.76 -23.91 10.04
CA HIS A 213 -2.55 -23.16 10.33
C HIS A 213 -2.27 -22.12 9.23
N PRO A 214 -2.37 -20.81 9.52
CA PRO A 214 -1.73 -19.78 8.70
C PRO A 214 -0.21 -19.86 8.90
N VAL A 215 0.53 -20.17 7.84
CA VAL A 215 1.99 -20.35 7.90
C VAL A 215 2.65 -19.18 7.17
N ILE A 216 3.45 -18.39 7.89
CA ILE A 216 4.23 -17.31 7.27
C ILE A 216 5.55 -17.89 6.76
N ILE A 217 5.90 -17.60 5.52
CA ILE A 217 7.04 -18.18 4.80
C ILE A 217 8.15 -17.18 4.47
N ASP A 218 7.99 -15.90 4.81
CA ASP A 218 9.00 -14.86 4.60
C ASP A 218 9.02 -13.84 5.74
N MET A 219 10.16 -13.76 6.44
CA MET A 219 10.41 -12.89 7.59
C MET A 219 11.60 -11.94 7.39
N GLU A 220 12.12 -11.80 6.16
CA GLU A 220 13.35 -11.02 5.93
C GLU A 220 13.18 -9.52 6.25
N THR A 221 11.93 -8.99 6.17
CA THR A 221 11.61 -7.59 6.49
C THR A 221 11.33 -7.33 7.98
N TYR A 222 11.51 -8.34 8.87
CA TYR A 222 11.27 -8.21 10.30
C TYR A 222 12.53 -7.91 11.12
N PRO A 223 12.45 -7.05 12.14
CA PRO A 223 11.37 -6.13 12.41
C PRO A 223 11.32 -5.02 11.37
N GLY A 224 10.12 -4.53 11.08
CA GLY A 224 9.94 -3.35 10.25
C GLY A 224 10.50 -2.10 10.95
N TYR A 225 10.88 -1.10 10.16
CA TYR A 225 11.21 0.22 10.68
C TYR A 225 9.96 1.10 10.67
N ILE A 226 9.54 1.53 11.85
CA ILE A 226 8.42 2.47 11.99
C ILE A 226 8.94 3.87 11.70
N THR A 227 8.77 4.33 10.46
CA THR A 227 9.21 5.65 10.05
C THR A 227 8.37 6.74 10.70
N LYS A 228 9.02 7.73 11.34
CA LYS A 228 8.36 9.00 11.59
C LYS A 228 8.32 9.76 10.27
N ASN A 229 7.12 10.04 9.76
CA ASN A 229 6.98 10.91 8.61
C ASN A 229 7.49 12.31 8.99
N SER A 230 8.58 12.72 8.37
CA SER A 230 8.86 14.15 8.25
C SER A 230 7.88 14.71 7.23
N GLY A 231 6.71 15.15 7.68
CA GLY A 231 5.72 15.81 6.82
C GLY A 231 6.36 16.92 6.01
N SER A 232 5.78 17.25 4.88
CA SER A 232 6.19 18.46 4.15
C SER A 232 6.00 19.65 5.09
N SER A 233 6.80 20.70 4.94
CA SER A 233 6.69 21.94 5.74
C SER A 233 5.30 22.61 5.63
N THR A 234 4.43 22.11 4.76
CA THR A 234 3.06 22.58 4.50
C THR A 234 1.98 21.72 5.17
N GLU A 235 2.31 20.54 5.69
CA GLU A 235 1.33 19.67 6.37
C GLU A 235 1.11 20.11 7.82
N GLU A 236 -0.15 20.02 8.27
CA GLU A 236 -0.52 20.30 9.66
C GLU A 236 -0.07 19.16 10.59
N LYS A 237 0.35 19.51 11.81
CA LYS A 237 0.94 18.56 12.76
C LYS A 237 0.01 17.41 13.15
N ALA A 238 -1.30 17.71 13.32
CA ALA A 238 -2.29 16.68 13.63
C ALA A 238 -2.48 15.70 12.45
N GLU A 239 -2.44 16.17 11.21
CA GLU A 239 -2.53 15.28 10.02
C GLU A 239 -1.33 14.33 9.94
N ILE A 240 -0.12 14.84 10.18
CA ILE A 240 1.09 14.01 10.23
C ILE A 240 0.92 12.90 11.29
N LYS A 241 0.48 13.25 12.49
CA LYS A 241 0.22 12.27 13.56
C LYS A 241 -0.86 11.25 13.18
N ILE A 242 -1.92 11.66 12.49
CA ILE A 242 -2.97 10.75 12.04
C ILE A 242 -2.38 9.76 11.03
N ARG A 243 -1.61 10.24 10.05
CA ARG A 243 -0.94 9.37 9.07
C ARG A 243 0.02 8.40 9.75
N GLU A 244 0.80 8.86 10.71
CA GLU A 244 1.69 8.02 11.51
C GLU A 244 0.89 6.93 12.25
N LYS A 245 -0.22 7.28 12.91
CA LYS A 245 -1.09 6.30 13.59
C LYS A 245 -1.66 5.25 12.62
N ILE A 246 -2.08 5.64 11.43
CA ILE A 246 -2.58 4.71 10.42
C ILE A 246 -1.44 3.80 9.93
N MET A 247 -0.27 4.36 9.62
CA MET A 247 0.90 3.62 9.14
C MET A 247 1.52 2.69 10.18
N THR A 248 1.33 2.96 11.47
CA THR A 248 1.80 2.09 12.56
C THR A 248 0.72 1.17 13.11
N SER A 249 -0.46 1.12 12.50
CA SER A 249 -1.58 0.29 12.92
C SER A 249 -1.56 -1.11 12.28
N VAL A 250 -2.50 -1.97 12.69
CA VAL A 250 -2.74 -3.29 12.08
C VAL A 250 -3.02 -3.22 10.58
N LEU A 251 -3.50 -2.09 10.06
CA LEU A 251 -3.78 -1.88 8.63
C LEU A 251 -2.53 -1.93 7.76
N ASN A 252 -1.37 -1.61 8.31
CA ASN A 252 -0.12 -1.57 7.56
C ASN A 252 0.62 -2.91 7.52
N THR A 253 0.11 -3.95 8.19
CA THR A 253 0.79 -5.26 8.27
C THR A 253 0.80 -6.03 6.95
N GLY A 254 -0.14 -5.76 6.05
CA GLY A 254 -0.38 -6.52 4.82
C GLY A 254 -1.37 -7.68 4.99
N ILE A 255 -1.70 -8.09 6.23
CA ILE A 255 -2.65 -9.18 6.49
C ILE A 255 -4.07 -8.76 6.14
N LEU A 256 -4.49 -7.59 6.60
CA LEU A 256 -5.86 -7.11 6.46
C LEU A 256 -6.13 -6.49 5.08
N PRO A 257 -7.39 -6.53 4.61
CA PRO A 257 -7.78 -5.88 3.36
C PRO A 257 -7.55 -4.37 3.39
N VAL A 258 -6.68 -3.87 2.50
CA VAL A 258 -6.43 -2.43 2.35
C VAL A 258 -6.21 -2.07 0.89
N LEU A 259 -6.61 -0.85 0.50
CA LEU A 259 -6.35 -0.32 -0.83
C LEU A 259 -4.93 0.26 -0.89
N THR A 260 -3.96 -0.54 -1.31
CA THR A 260 -2.55 -0.14 -1.29
C THR A 260 -1.93 -0.03 -2.67
N TRP A 261 -2.33 -0.87 -3.60
CA TRP A 261 -1.68 -0.98 -4.91
C TRP A 261 -2.42 -0.16 -5.97
N GLY A 262 -1.75 0.78 -6.62
CA GLY A 262 -2.30 1.66 -7.64
C GLY A 262 -2.43 3.13 -7.20
N THR A 263 -2.99 3.96 -8.07
CA THR A 263 -3.20 5.40 -7.85
C THR A 263 -4.63 5.80 -8.17
N GLY A 264 -5.16 6.76 -7.45
CA GLY A 264 -6.53 7.25 -7.66
C GLY A 264 -7.56 6.11 -7.58
N ASN A 265 -8.48 6.08 -8.52
CA ASN A 265 -9.56 5.09 -8.63
C ASN A 265 -9.10 3.70 -9.13
N ASN A 266 -7.86 3.57 -9.59
CA ASN A 266 -7.27 2.29 -10.04
C ASN A 266 -6.56 1.53 -8.92
N ARG A 267 -6.94 1.75 -7.66
CA ARG A 267 -6.36 1.01 -6.54
C ARG A 267 -6.93 -0.39 -6.42
N VAL A 268 -6.07 -1.32 -6.04
CA VAL A 268 -6.40 -2.73 -5.84
C VAL A 268 -6.37 -3.04 -4.35
N LEU A 269 -7.36 -3.82 -3.92
CA LEU A 269 -7.43 -4.35 -2.56
C LEU A 269 -6.37 -5.46 -2.42
N MET A 270 -5.42 -5.27 -1.50
CA MET A 270 -4.40 -6.27 -1.18
C MET A 270 -4.58 -6.78 0.25
N SER A 271 -4.44 -8.08 0.46
CA SER A 271 -4.47 -8.68 1.81
C SER A 271 -3.95 -10.11 1.80
N ALA A 272 -3.74 -10.69 2.98
CA ALA A 272 -3.60 -12.14 3.15
C ALA A 272 -4.94 -12.81 3.47
N VAL A 273 -6.01 -12.03 3.58
CA VAL A 273 -7.38 -12.50 3.87
C VAL A 273 -8.21 -12.32 2.62
N ASN A 274 -8.86 -13.39 2.18
CA ASN A 274 -9.86 -13.38 1.11
C ASN A 274 -9.36 -12.90 -0.28
N MET A 275 -8.07 -13.10 -0.58
CA MET A 275 -7.49 -12.84 -1.92
C MET A 275 -7.87 -13.98 -2.87
N HIS A 276 -9.16 -14.19 -3.12
CA HIS A 276 -9.63 -15.21 -4.07
C HIS A 276 -10.14 -14.56 -5.36
N GLY A 277 -9.95 -15.29 -6.47
CA GLY A 277 -10.32 -14.83 -7.79
C GLY A 277 -9.20 -14.09 -8.51
N LYS A 278 -9.54 -13.58 -9.69
CA LYS A 278 -8.60 -12.89 -10.56
C LYS A 278 -8.51 -11.42 -10.16
N ILE A 279 -7.30 -10.97 -9.91
CA ILE A 279 -6.97 -9.59 -9.58
C ILE A 279 -6.39 -8.95 -10.84
N ARG A 280 -6.86 -7.76 -11.21
CA ARG A 280 -6.29 -6.99 -12.32
C ARG A 280 -5.21 -6.04 -11.81
N THR A 281 -4.10 -5.96 -12.55
CA THR A 281 -3.07 -4.97 -12.26
C THR A 281 -3.67 -3.55 -12.33
N PRO A 282 -3.32 -2.62 -11.41
CA PRO A 282 -3.84 -1.25 -11.44
C PRO A 282 -3.27 -0.41 -12.59
N PHE A 283 -2.24 -0.91 -13.25
CA PHE A 283 -1.58 -0.28 -14.39
C PHE A 283 -1.47 -1.29 -15.55
N LYS A 284 -1.31 -0.75 -16.75
CA LYS A 284 -1.15 -1.54 -17.94
C LYS A 284 0.26 -2.13 -18.00
N MET A 285 0.34 -3.44 -18.26
CA MET A 285 1.57 -4.19 -18.45
C MET A 285 1.79 -4.48 -19.94
N PRO A 286 3.04 -4.58 -20.42
CA PRO A 286 3.32 -4.99 -21.80
C PRO A 286 2.95 -6.47 -21.99
N VAL A 287 2.07 -6.73 -22.96
CA VAL A 287 1.64 -8.08 -23.34
C VAL A 287 1.95 -8.29 -24.83
N VAL A 288 2.55 -9.43 -25.15
CA VAL A 288 2.84 -9.81 -26.54
C VAL A 288 1.55 -10.28 -27.21
N LYS A 289 1.23 -9.69 -28.36
CA LYS A 289 0.10 -10.07 -29.22
C LYS A 289 0.61 -10.66 -30.51
N ASP A 290 -0.25 -11.42 -31.19
CA ASP A 290 0.03 -12.09 -32.46
C ASP A 290 1.34 -12.90 -32.44
N ASP A 291 1.60 -13.60 -31.31
CA ASP A 291 2.79 -14.44 -31.16
C ASP A 291 2.95 -15.43 -32.34
N LYS A 292 4.20 -15.68 -32.72
CA LYS A 292 4.57 -16.53 -33.86
C LYS A 292 4.02 -16.08 -35.20
N THR A 293 3.75 -14.79 -35.35
CA THR A 293 3.39 -14.17 -36.62
C THR A 293 4.30 -12.99 -36.95
N SER A 294 4.36 -12.55 -38.19
CA SER A 294 5.08 -11.35 -38.60
C SER A 294 4.40 -10.04 -38.16
N ASN A 295 3.20 -10.14 -37.58
CA ASN A 295 2.46 -9.03 -36.96
C ASN A 295 2.70 -8.96 -35.47
N ILE A 296 3.58 -9.78 -34.90
CA ILE A 296 3.91 -9.77 -33.49
C ILE A 296 4.22 -8.36 -33.01
N HIS A 297 3.55 -7.95 -31.93
CA HIS A 297 3.71 -6.61 -31.35
C HIS A 297 3.42 -6.62 -29.84
N ILE A 298 3.66 -5.49 -29.18
CA ILE A 298 3.37 -5.30 -27.77
C ILE A 298 2.19 -4.35 -27.62
N GLU A 299 1.17 -4.80 -26.89
CA GLU A 299 0.08 -3.97 -26.38
C GLU A 299 0.22 -3.77 -24.88
N TYR A 300 -0.27 -2.63 -24.39
CA TYR A 300 -0.30 -2.35 -22.96
C TYR A 300 -1.71 -2.53 -22.42
N GLU A 301 -1.91 -3.58 -21.62
CA GLU A 301 -3.21 -3.90 -21.02
C GLU A 301 -3.08 -4.29 -19.54
N GLN A 302 -4.18 -4.20 -18.80
CA GLN A 302 -4.23 -4.72 -17.43
C GLN A 302 -4.20 -6.25 -17.48
N VAL A 303 -3.29 -6.84 -16.71
CA VAL A 303 -3.09 -8.29 -16.64
C VAL A 303 -3.81 -8.85 -15.43
N GLU A 304 -4.47 -9.98 -15.58
CA GLU A 304 -5.08 -10.73 -14.48
C GLU A 304 -4.07 -11.73 -13.89
N PHE A 305 -4.01 -11.79 -12.57
CA PHE A 305 -3.24 -12.78 -11.82
C PHE A 305 -4.06 -13.31 -10.64
N GLU A 306 -3.65 -14.43 -10.09
CA GLU A 306 -4.34 -15.10 -8.98
C GLU A 306 -3.32 -15.49 -7.90
N ILE A 307 -3.60 -15.14 -6.65
CA ILE A 307 -2.86 -15.61 -5.48
C ILE A 307 -3.64 -16.79 -4.90
N LYS A 308 -3.00 -17.94 -4.71
CA LYS A 308 -3.66 -19.18 -4.29
C LYS A 308 -3.24 -19.66 -2.91
N GLU A 309 -2.07 -19.28 -2.47
CA GLU A 309 -1.39 -19.81 -1.29
C GLU A 309 -2.14 -19.48 0.00
N CYS A 310 -2.67 -18.26 0.12
CA CYS A 310 -3.38 -17.78 1.32
C CYS A 310 -4.88 -18.17 1.36
N ILE A 311 -5.41 -18.83 0.32
CA ILE A 311 -6.84 -19.13 0.24
C ILE A 311 -7.23 -20.24 1.22
N VAL A 312 -8.08 -19.92 2.17
CA VAL A 312 -8.67 -20.89 3.11
C VAL A 312 -9.83 -21.62 2.44
N ARG A 313 -9.84 -22.95 2.55
CA ARG A 313 -10.87 -23.81 1.97
C ARG A 313 -11.43 -24.76 3.01
N LEU A 314 -12.73 -25.05 2.90
CA LEU A 314 -13.41 -26.12 3.62
C LEU A 314 -13.76 -27.23 2.63
N ASN A 315 -13.15 -28.40 2.76
CA ASN A 315 -13.37 -29.52 1.83
C ASN A 315 -13.23 -29.12 0.34
N GLY A 316 -12.31 -28.19 0.03
CA GLY A 316 -12.07 -27.68 -1.34
C GLY A 316 -12.81 -26.39 -1.70
N GLU A 317 -13.88 -26.04 -1.03
CA GLU A 317 -14.64 -24.81 -1.26
C GLU A 317 -14.01 -23.61 -0.54
N VAL A 318 -13.97 -22.46 -1.20
CA VAL A 318 -13.41 -21.22 -0.63
C VAL A 318 -14.29 -20.70 0.51
N VAL A 319 -13.66 -20.37 1.62
CA VAL A 319 -14.33 -19.86 2.84
C VAL A 319 -14.51 -18.35 2.74
N ASN A 320 -15.70 -17.85 3.14
CA ASN A 320 -15.92 -16.43 3.33
C ASN A 320 -15.27 -15.96 4.65
N SER A 321 -14.16 -15.24 4.55
CA SER A 321 -13.36 -14.79 5.70
C SER A 321 -14.05 -13.75 6.59
N GLU A 322 -15.03 -13.01 6.06
CA GLU A 322 -15.76 -11.98 6.82
C GLU A 322 -16.49 -12.55 8.02
N GLU A 323 -17.02 -13.78 7.86
CA GLU A 323 -17.75 -14.48 8.91
C GLU A 323 -16.88 -14.79 10.14
N TYR A 324 -15.54 -14.73 9.97
CA TYR A 324 -14.54 -15.05 11.00
C TYR A 324 -13.80 -13.83 11.55
N THR A 325 -14.29 -12.62 11.27
CA THR A 325 -13.73 -11.37 11.83
C THR A 325 -13.64 -11.43 13.36
N GLY A 326 -14.64 -12.03 14.02
CA GLY A 326 -14.66 -12.24 15.47
C GLY A 326 -13.49 -13.09 15.95
N GLU A 327 -13.13 -14.14 15.21
CA GLU A 327 -12.01 -15.03 15.54
C GLU A 327 -10.66 -14.33 15.40
N ILE A 328 -10.48 -13.53 14.34
CA ILE A 328 -9.27 -12.69 14.16
C ILE A 328 -9.12 -11.74 15.35
N ILE A 329 -10.18 -11.03 15.73
CA ILE A 329 -10.17 -10.12 16.87
C ILE A 329 -9.88 -10.86 18.18
N ARG A 330 -10.45 -12.05 18.37
CA ARG A 330 -10.23 -12.86 19.59
C ARG A 330 -8.76 -13.28 19.71
N GLY A 331 -8.13 -13.74 18.61
CA GLY A 331 -6.71 -14.09 18.57
C GLY A 331 -5.81 -12.88 18.79
N PHE A 332 -6.11 -11.76 18.15
CA PHE A 332 -5.40 -10.49 18.32
C PHE A 332 -5.45 -10.00 19.78
N ARG A 333 -6.64 -9.95 20.40
CA ARG A 333 -6.81 -9.53 21.80
C ARG A 333 -6.08 -10.43 22.78
N MET A 334 -6.11 -11.74 22.57
CA MET A 334 -5.39 -12.69 23.42
C MET A 334 -3.90 -12.38 23.42
N ALA A 335 -3.28 -12.24 22.25
CA ALA A 335 -1.86 -11.94 22.11
C ALA A 335 -1.51 -10.53 22.62
N TYR A 336 -2.39 -9.55 22.40
CA TYR A 336 -2.24 -8.19 22.90
C TYR A 336 -2.32 -8.13 24.42
N THR A 337 -3.24 -8.87 25.04
CA THR A 337 -3.35 -8.95 26.50
C THR A 337 -2.10 -9.56 27.12
N GLU A 338 -1.54 -10.59 26.48
CA GLU A 338 -0.31 -11.23 26.95
C GLU A 338 0.88 -10.25 26.97
N ILE A 339 1.03 -9.36 25.94
CA ILE A 339 2.12 -8.35 25.93
C ILE A 339 1.95 -7.28 27.02
N LEU A 340 0.71 -6.92 27.37
CA LEU A 340 0.45 -5.96 28.45
C LEU A 340 0.80 -6.52 29.82
N GLN A 341 0.62 -7.82 30.03
CA GLN A 341 0.76 -8.48 31.32
C GLN A 341 2.10 -9.18 31.53
N ASN A 342 2.83 -9.50 30.46
CA ASN A 342 3.97 -10.41 30.54
C ASN A 342 5.27 -9.84 29.95
N GLN A 343 6.23 -9.56 30.84
CA GLN A 343 7.55 -9.07 30.47
C GLN A 343 8.35 -10.07 29.61
N LYS A 344 8.07 -11.39 29.73
CA LYS A 344 8.79 -12.42 28.95
C LYS A 344 8.55 -12.22 27.46
N LEU A 345 7.31 -11.96 27.03
CA LEU A 345 6.99 -11.71 25.61
C LEU A 345 7.69 -10.45 25.11
N ARG A 346 7.71 -9.36 25.91
CA ARG A 346 8.47 -8.14 25.59
C ARG A 346 9.97 -8.41 25.38
N ASN A 347 10.56 -9.23 26.23
CA ASN A 347 11.98 -9.60 26.11
C ASN A 347 12.23 -10.45 24.87
N MET A 348 11.34 -11.35 24.50
CA MET A 348 11.44 -12.14 23.29
C MET A 348 11.37 -11.23 22.03
N LEU A 349 10.40 -10.31 21.97
CA LEU A 349 10.28 -9.33 20.87
C LEU A 349 11.54 -8.47 20.72
N LYS A 350 12.13 -8.03 21.82
CA LYS A 350 13.39 -7.26 21.83
C LYS A 350 14.52 -7.97 21.09
N THR A 351 14.59 -9.30 21.12
CA THR A 351 15.67 -10.06 20.44
C THR A 351 15.64 -9.93 18.93
N PHE A 352 14.52 -9.52 18.33
CA PHE A 352 14.42 -9.27 16.90
C PHE A 352 15.29 -8.12 16.41
N PHE A 353 15.56 -7.15 17.29
CA PHE A 353 16.39 -5.98 16.95
C PHE A 353 17.89 -6.27 17.01
N GLN A 354 18.29 -7.52 17.18
CA GLN A 354 19.67 -7.98 17.07
C GLN A 354 19.93 -8.43 15.63
N GLY A 355 20.96 -7.83 15.01
CA GLY A 355 21.38 -8.11 13.64
C GLY A 355 20.55 -7.36 12.59
N LYS A 356 20.86 -7.64 11.32
CA LYS A 356 20.31 -6.95 10.18
C LYS A 356 18.94 -7.50 9.75
N SER A 357 18.12 -6.64 9.17
CA SER A 357 16.84 -6.97 8.53
C SER A 357 16.75 -6.23 7.20
N ARG A 358 16.06 -6.80 6.22
CA ARG A 358 15.75 -6.11 4.95
C ARG A 358 14.83 -4.91 5.24
N VAL A 359 15.06 -3.82 4.54
CA VAL A 359 14.16 -2.66 4.51
C VAL A 359 13.78 -2.33 3.08
N ILE A 360 12.51 -2.08 2.84
CA ILE A 360 11.97 -1.72 1.52
C ILE A 360 11.85 -0.19 1.49
N LEU A 361 12.78 0.49 0.79
CA LEU A 361 12.79 1.94 0.65
C LEU A 361 11.86 2.43 -0.48
N ARG A 362 11.59 1.57 -1.45
CA ARG A 362 10.71 1.80 -2.59
C ARG A 362 10.06 0.48 -2.97
N HIS A 363 8.77 0.48 -3.25
CA HIS A 363 8.07 -0.72 -3.70
C HIS A 363 8.80 -1.39 -4.87
N THR A 364 9.05 -2.70 -4.77
CA THR A 364 9.76 -3.49 -5.78
C THR A 364 9.11 -3.38 -7.16
N GLN A 365 7.80 -3.23 -7.22
CA GLN A 365 7.05 -2.99 -8.46
C GLN A 365 7.47 -1.71 -9.18
N GLN A 366 7.85 -0.64 -8.47
CA GLN A 366 8.37 0.57 -9.10
C GLN A 366 9.73 0.31 -9.75
N TYR A 367 10.59 -0.48 -9.12
CA TYR A 367 11.86 -0.90 -9.74
C TYR A 367 11.61 -1.75 -10.99
N TYR A 368 10.65 -2.67 -10.97
CA TYR A 368 10.27 -3.43 -12.15
C TYR A 368 9.74 -2.55 -13.28
N MET A 369 8.97 -1.49 -13.00
CA MET A 369 8.52 -0.53 -14.00
C MET A 369 9.70 0.15 -14.70
N TYR A 370 10.69 0.65 -13.93
CA TYR A 370 11.90 1.26 -14.48
C TYR A 370 12.74 0.24 -15.28
N LEU A 371 12.87 -0.95 -14.72
CA LEU A 371 13.63 -2.02 -15.36
C LEU A 371 13.01 -2.40 -16.71
N PHE A 372 11.68 -2.63 -16.77
CA PHE A 372 10.98 -2.95 -18.02
C PHE A 372 10.98 -1.78 -19.02
N ALA A 373 10.85 -0.55 -18.57
CA ALA A 373 11.01 0.62 -19.44
C ALA A 373 12.41 0.65 -20.06
N SER A 374 13.45 0.29 -19.29
CA SER A 374 14.84 0.25 -19.76
C SER A 374 15.12 -0.85 -20.79
N PHE A 375 14.21 -1.80 -21.00
CA PHE A 375 14.34 -2.85 -22.03
C PHE A 375 13.82 -2.43 -23.40
N HIS A 376 13.45 -1.17 -23.60
CA HIS A 376 13.14 -0.67 -24.94
C HIS A 376 14.37 -0.82 -25.85
N PRO A 377 14.21 -1.25 -27.11
CA PRO A 377 15.35 -1.54 -28.03
C PRO A 377 16.36 -0.40 -28.14
N ASP A 378 15.93 0.86 -28.07
CA ASP A 378 16.86 1.99 -28.14
C ASP A 378 17.84 2.02 -26.97
N TYR A 379 17.40 1.69 -25.77
CA TYR A 379 18.28 1.59 -24.58
C TYR A 379 19.11 0.30 -24.57
N MET A 380 18.77 -0.68 -25.40
CA MET A 380 19.56 -1.91 -25.54
C MET A 380 20.76 -1.76 -26.47
N LYS A 381 20.85 -0.65 -27.20
CA LYS A 381 21.98 -0.32 -28.07
C LYS A 381 23.22 0.10 -27.26
N ASP A 382 23.02 0.93 -26.23
CA ASP A 382 24.11 1.52 -25.45
C ASP A 382 23.74 1.61 -23.95
N ARG A 383 24.67 1.15 -23.10
CA ARG A 383 24.55 1.22 -21.64
C ARG A 383 24.33 2.66 -21.12
N LYS A 384 24.99 3.65 -21.75
CA LYS A 384 24.90 5.04 -21.32
C LYS A 384 23.49 5.61 -21.48
N GLN A 385 22.84 5.32 -22.61
CA GLN A 385 21.45 5.74 -22.83
C GLN A 385 20.50 5.09 -21.82
N ARG A 386 20.74 3.81 -21.45
CA ARG A 386 19.99 3.13 -20.40
C ARG A 386 20.21 3.75 -19.03
N GLU A 387 21.44 4.16 -18.71
CA GLU A 387 21.77 4.87 -17.47
C GLU A 387 21.08 6.23 -17.41
N GLU A 388 21.11 7.01 -18.52
CA GLU A 388 20.42 8.30 -18.61
C GLU A 388 18.91 8.18 -18.33
N LEU A 389 18.23 7.14 -18.84
CA LEU A 389 16.83 6.87 -18.49
C LEU A 389 16.63 6.69 -16.99
N LEU A 390 17.51 5.94 -16.34
CA LEU A 390 17.39 5.62 -14.91
C LEU A 390 17.71 6.82 -14.00
N GLN A 391 18.30 7.90 -14.51
CA GLN A 391 18.51 9.15 -13.73
C GLN A 391 17.18 9.76 -13.23
N VAL A 392 16.04 9.36 -13.78
CA VAL A 392 14.70 9.73 -13.26
C VAL A 392 14.49 9.34 -11.80
N LEU A 393 15.28 8.43 -11.26
CA LEU A 393 15.25 8.04 -9.84
C LEU A 393 15.73 9.17 -8.92
N HIS A 394 16.59 10.06 -9.39
CA HIS A 394 17.00 11.25 -8.65
C HIS A 394 15.85 12.27 -8.55
N LYS A 395 15.77 12.93 -7.40
CA LYS A 395 14.77 13.97 -7.13
C LYS A 395 15.44 15.32 -6.91
N LYS A 396 14.75 16.39 -7.27
CA LYS A 396 15.23 17.76 -6.97
C LYS A 396 15.27 17.98 -5.45
N GLY A 397 16.38 18.51 -4.94
CA GLY A 397 16.54 18.84 -3.52
C GLY A 397 17.07 17.69 -2.65
N GLU A 398 17.52 16.58 -3.23
CA GLU A 398 18.14 15.47 -2.48
C GLU A 398 19.46 15.88 -1.82
N THR A 399 19.67 15.39 -0.59
CA THR A 399 20.97 15.49 0.10
C THR A 399 22.04 14.63 -0.62
N GLN A 400 23.32 14.86 -0.32
CA GLN A 400 24.40 14.06 -0.89
C GLN A 400 24.21 12.56 -0.57
N LEU A 401 23.83 12.23 0.66
CA LEU A 401 23.59 10.86 1.11
C LEU A 401 22.45 10.19 0.31
N GLN A 402 21.38 10.93 0.05
CA GLN A 402 20.25 10.45 -0.76
C GLN A 402 20.67 10.21 -2.21
N LYS A 403 21.50 11.09 -2.78
CA LYS A 403 22.05 10.92 -4.14
C LYS A 403 22.89 9.64 -4.24
N GLU A 404 23.80 9.41 -3.32
CA GLU A 404 24.63 8.20 -3.30
C GLU A 404 23.78 6.92 -3.20
N LEU A 405 22.68 6.97 -2.46
CA LEU A 405 21.76 5.85 -2.36
C LEU A 405 21.01 5.63 -3.68
N ARG A 406 20.60 6.73 -4.38
CA ARG A 406 20.02 6.63 -5.74
C ARG A 406 21.01 6.09 -6.76
N ASP A 407 22.28 6.47 -6.68
CA ASP A 407 23.33 5.92 -7.54
C ASP A 407 23.43 4.40 -7.38
N TYR A 408 23.33 3.87 -6.15
CA TYR A 408 23.27 2.44 -5.92
C TYR A 408 22.00 1.80 -6.50
N GLU A 409 20.82 2.42 -6.37
CA GLU A 409 19.58 1.94 -7.00
C GLU A 409 19.75 1.83 -8.52
N ILE A 410 20.31 2.86 -9.15
CA ILE A 410 20.56 2.90 -10.61
C ILE A 410 21.55 1.79 -11.01
N GLN A 411 22.67 1.65 -10.31
CA GLN A 411 23.65 0.62 -10.62
C GLN A 411 23.07 -0.79 -10.47
N SER A 412 22.26 -1.05 -9.43
CA SER A 412 21.57 -2.34 -9.27
C SER A 412 20.67 -2.65 -10.45
N LEU A 413 19.84 -1.71 -10.90
CA LEU A 413 18.97 -1.89 -12.06
C LEU A 413 19.75 -2.06 -13.37
N LEU A 414 20.89 -1.39 -13.54
CA LEU A 414 21.80 -1.58 -14.67
C LEU A 414 22.37 -2.99 -14.74
N GLU A 415 22.50 -3.65 -13.60
CA GLU A 415 22.99 -5.03 -13.48
C GLU A 415 21.84 -6.05 -13.29
N LEU A 416 20.57 -5.69 -13.64
CA LEU A 416 19.37 -6.53 -13.55
C LEU A 416 18.99 -6.97 -12.13
N ASP A 417 19.52 -6.35 -11.11
CA ASP A 417 19.15 -6.58 -9.72
C ASP A 417 18.08 -5.58 -9.26
N ILE A 418 17.14 -6.03 -8.46
CA ILE A 418 16.29 -5.14 -7.67
C ILE A 418 17.13 -4.63 -6.50
N PRO A 419 17.20 -3.31 -6.25
CA PRO A 419 17.97 -2.75 -5.15
C PRO A 419 17.62 -3.38 -3.80
N TYR A 420 18.62 -3.74 -3.02
CA TYR A 420 18.48 -4.41 -1.73
C TYR A 420 19.10 -3.57 -0.63
N PHE A 421 18.34 -3.35 0.46
CA PHE A 421 18.79 -2.57 1.59
C PHE A 421 18.58 -3.31 2.90
N GLU A 422 19.47 -3.10 3.86
CA GLU A 422 19.40 -3.64 5.21
C GLU A 422 19.51 -2.52 6.24
N ILE A 423 18.84 -2.72 7.38
CA ILE A 423 18.97 -1.91 8.58
C ILE A 423 19.46 -2.78 9.73
N ASP A 424 20.26 -2.21 10.64
CA ASP A 424 20.59 -2.85 11.91
C ASP A 424 19.71 -2.25 13.02
N GLY A 425 19.17 -3.10 13.89
CA GLY A 425 18.24 -2.68 14.93
C GLY A 425 18.80 -1.60 15.88
N ASN A 426 20.10 -1.52 16.04
CA ASN A 426 20.77 -0.59 16.95
C ASN A 426 21.57 0.51 16.21
N SER A 427 21.44 0.63 14.91
CA SER A 427 22.14 1.64 14.10
C SER A 427 21.15 2.59 13.40
N ARG A 428 21.59 3.82 13.19
CA ARG A 428 20.89 4.81 12.35
C ARG A 428 21.32 4.76 10.89
N SER A 429 22.05 3.74 10.51
CA SER A 429 22.58 3.55 9.16
C SER A 429 21.71 2.62 8.34
N ILE A 430 21.71 2.83 7.02
CA ILE A 430 21.23 1.87 6.03
C ILE A 430 22.44 1.24 5.37
N PHE A 431 22.34 -0.03 5.02
CA PHE A 431 23.37 -0.78 4.28
C PHE A 431 22.80 -1.21 2.94
N ASP A 432 23.55 -1.03 1.87
CA ASP A 432 23.17 -1.57 0.57
C ASP A 432 23.54 -3.06 0.40
N GLY A 433 23.11 -3.67 -0.71
CA GLY A 433 23.38 -5.07 -1.01
C GLY A 433 24.86 -5.41 -1.19
N ASN A 434 25.73 -4.41 -1.40
CA ASN A 434 27.20 -4.56 -1.46
C ASN A 434 27.86 -4.38 -0.09
N GLY A 435 27.08 -4.04 0.95
CA GLY A 435 27.56 -3.82 2.32
C GLY A 435 28.06 -2.40 2.59
N LYS A 436 27.92 -1.45 1.66
CA LYS A 436 28.25 -0.04 1.91
C LYS A 436 27.26 0.54 2.92
N GLU A 437 27.80 1.24 3.91
CA GLU A 437 27.06 1.88 4.99
C GLU A 437 26.74 3.35 4.65
N TYR A 438 25.47 3.75 4.83
CA TYR A 438 24.98 5.12 4.70
C TYR A 438 24.64 5.64 6.11
N GLN A 439 25.62 6.24 6.77
CA GLN A 439 25.55 6.65 8.18
C GLN A 439 24.56 7.81 8.40
N GLY A 440 23.75 7.70 9.46
CA GLY A 440 22.84 8.77 9.86
C GLY A 440 21.64 8.98 8.93
N TYR A 441 21.35 8.01 8.06
CA TYR A 441 20.20 8.06 7.17
C TYR A 441 18.87 8.03 7.92
N LEU A 442 18.79 7.22 8.98
CA LEU A 442 17.58 7.10 9.80
C LEU A 442 17.56 8.18 10.90
N PRO A 443 16.41 8.78 11.20
CA PRO A 443 16.27 9.78 12.27
C PRO A 443 16.50 9.18 13.68
N CYS A 444 16.14 7.91 13.87
CA CYS A 444 16.39 7.13 15.08
C CYS A 444 16.72 5.68 14.71
N THR A 445 17.20 4.89 15.68
CA THR A 445 17.40 3.46 15.42
C THR A 445 16.07 2.70 15.34
N PRO A 446 15.99 1.57 14.62
CA PRO A 446 14.80 0.73 14.62
C PRO A 446 14.36 0.32 16.04
N TYR A 447 15.30 0.06 16.92
CA TYR A 447 15.01 -0.30 18.31
C TYR A 447 14.39 0.87 19.10
N GLU A 448 14.93 2.09 18.95
CA GLU A 448 14.32 3.30 19.56
C GLU A 448 12.90 3.55 19.05
N SER A 449 12.69 3.43 17.74
CA SER A 449 11.36 3.54 17.13
C SER A 449 10.38 2.50 17.70
N TRP A 450 10.82 1.26 17.84
CA TRP A 450 10.03 0.19 18.44
C TRP A 450 9.70 0.45 19.92
N ILE A 451 10.65 0.94 20.72
CA ILE A 451 10.40 1.31 22.13
C ILE A 451 9.29 2.37 22.24
N GLU A 452 9.30 3.37 21.35
CA GLU A 452 8.25 4.39 21.34
C GLU A 452 6.88 3.79 20.94
N HIS A 453 6.85 2.88 20.00
CA HIS A 453 5.65 2.12 19.65
C HIS A 453 5.15 1.29 20.83
N MET A 454 6.02 0.56 21.52
CA MET A 454 5.67 -0.27 22.68
C MET A 454 5.14 0.54 23.87
N LYS A 455 5.49 1.82 24.02
CA LYS A 455 4.92 2.72 25.06
C LYS A 455 3.47 3.11 24.78
N GLN A 456 3.02 3.04 23.53
CA GLN A 456 1.66 3.38 23.13
C GLN A 456 0.67 2.23 23.42
N LEU A 457 1.18 1.01 23.65
CA LEU A 457 0.34 -0.14 23.91
C LEU A 457 -0.46 0.03 25.21
N SER A 458 -1.78 -0.07 25.08
CA SER A 458 -2.75 0.09 26.16
C SER A 458 -4.05 -0.64 25.83
N CYS A 459 -4.95 -0.76 26.81
CA CYS A 459 -6.29 -1.30 26.53
C CYS A 459 -7.06 -0.41 25.51
N GLN A 460 -6.84 0.91 25.55
CA GLN A 460 -7.48 1.82 24.59
C GLN A 460 -6.94 1.62 23.18
N ASP A 461 -5.62 1.47 23.03
CA ASP A 461 -5.02 1.16 21.74
C ASP A 461 -5.50 -0.20 21.22
N MET A 462 -5.55 -1.22 22.07
CA MET A 462 -6.09 -2.54 21.69
C MET A 462 -7.50 -2.43 21.09
N GLU A 463 -8.40 -1.66 21.70
CA GLU A 463 -9.74 -1.46 21.17
C GLU A 463 -9.73 -0.69 19.84
N GLN A 464 -8.90 0.33 19.71
CA GLN A 464 -8.74 1.07 18.47
C GLN A 464 -8.23 0.15 17.34
N GLN A 465 -7.26 -0.72 17.61
CA GLN A 465 -6.78 -1.69 16.63
C GLN A 465 -7.88 -2.71 16.25
N CYS A 466 -8.70 -3.15 17.21
CA CYS A 466 -9.86 -4.00 16.94
C CYS A 466 -10.90 -3.30 16.04
N ASP A 467 -11.10 -1.99 16.24
CA ASP A 467 -11.97 -1.21 15.35
C ASP A 467 -11.40 -1.13 13.93
N TYR A 468 -10.09 -0.96 13.79
CA TYR A 468 -9.43 -1.02 12.47
C TYR A 468 -9.57 -2.40 11.80
N ILE A 469 -9.50 -3.50 12.58
CA ILE A 469 -9.76 -4.85 12.04
C ILE A 469 -11.18 -4.94 11.50
N ARG A 470 -12.20 -4.50 12.27
CA ARG A 470 -13.60 -4.52 11.83
C ARG A 470 -13.81 -3.68 10.57
N LEU A 471 -13.26 -2.45 10.58
CA LEU A 471 -13.34 -1.55 9.43
C LEU A 471 -12.73 -2.18 8.17
N SER A 472 -11.52 -2.72 8.29
CA SER A 472 -10.81 -3.33 7.17
C SER A 472 -11.55 -4.57 6.63
N MET A 473 -12.01 -5.46 7.50
CA MET A 473 -12.79 -6.64 7.09
C MET A 473 -14.12 -6.26 6.44
N GLY A 474 -14.72 -5.12 6.81
CA GLY A 474 -15.91 -4.55 6.16
C GLY A 474 -15.69 -4.13 4.71
N LEU A 475 -14.44 -3.91 4.24
CA LEU A 475 -14.15 -3.68 2.82
C LEU A 475 -14.55 -4.85 1.92
N LEU A 476 -14.53 -6.07 2.44
CA LEU A 476 -14.91 -7.27 1.72
C LEU A 476 -16.44 -7.34 1.48
N ASN A 477 -17.23 -6.61 2.26
CA ASN A 477 -18.70 -6.58 2.26
C ASN A 477 -19.27 -5.25 1.74
N HIS A 478 -18.58 -4.60 0.82
CA HIS A 478 -18.99 -3.29 0.28
C HIS A 478 -19.31 -2.24 1.35
N GLY A 479 -18.56 -2.28 2.47
CA GLY A 479 -18.59 -1.25 3.51
C GLY A 479 -19.61 -1.43 4.64
N TYR A 480 -20.32 -2.55 4.72
CA TYR A 480 -21.19 -2.81 5.86
C TYR A 480 -20.40 -3.24 7.12
N ILE A 481 -20.37 -2.38 8.13
CA ILE A 481 -19.59 -2.57 9.37
C ILE A 481 -20.49 -2.78 10.60
N GLY A 482 -21.79 -2.96 10.42
CA GLY A 482 -22.76 -3.03 11.51
C GLY A 482 -23.04 -4.44 12.03
N GLU A 483 -23.46 -4.54 13.30
CA GLU A 483 -24.17 -5.73 13.78
C GLU A 483 -25.47 -5.90 12.96
N LYS A 484 -25.82 -7.14 12.61
CA LYS A 484 -27.01 -7.46 11.79
C LYS A 484 -28.31 -6.93 12.38
N ASN A 485 -28.34 -6.60 13.68
CA ASN A 485 -29.46 -5.96 14.36
C ASN A 485 -28.94 -5.01 15.46
N PRO A 486 -28.49 -3.79 15.12
CA PRO A 486 -28.14 -2.82 16.15
C PRO A 486 -29.41 -2.52 16.94
N ARG A 487 -29.36 -2.70 18.27
CA ARG A 487 -30.36 -2.12 19.15
C ARG A 487 -30.09 -0.62 19.18
N TRP A 488 -30.88 0.13 18.43
CA TRP A 488 -30.81 1.58 18.46
C TRP A 488 -31.18 2.07 19.85
N ALA A 489 -30.27 2.77 20.51
CA ALA A 489 -30.58 3.58 21.67
C ALA A 489 -31.55 4.71 21.24
N ASP A 490 -32.18 5.37 22.20
CA ASP A 490 -32.94 6.58 21.89
C ASP A 490 -32.02 7.66 21.26
N GLU A 491 -32.63 8.59 20.52
CA GLU A 491 -31.93 9.61 19.77
C GLU A 491 -30.91 10.40 20.62
N ASN A 492 -31.28 10.79 21.86
CA ASN A 492 -30.41 11.55 22.72
C ASN A 492 -29.18 10.74 23.15
N THR A 493 -29.35 9.46 23.49
CA THR A 493 -28.25 8.56 23.80
C THR A 493 -27.28 8.43 22.62
N CYS A 494 -27.79 8.30 21.39
CA CYS A 494 -26.96 8.26 20.18
C CYS A 494 -26.15 9.56 20.00
N ILE A 495 -26.79 10.72 20.17
CA ILE A 495 -26.13 12.02 20.04
C ILE A 495 -25.00 12.18 21.07
N HIS A 496 -25.24 11.78 22.33
CA HIS A 496 -24.21 11.80 23.37
C HIS A 496 -23.03 10.87 23.04
N GLN A 497 -23.32 9.66 22.60
CA GLN A 497 -22.28 8.69 22.21
C GLN A 497 -21.44 9.21 21.04
N ILE A 498 -22.06 9.86 20.04
CA ILE A 498 -21.34 10.49 18.92
C ILE A 498 -20.44 11.61 19.43
N ALA A 499 -20.92 12.48 20.32
CA ALA A 499 -20.13 13.57 20.88
C ALA A 499 -18.91 13.04 21.66
N GLU A 500 -19.09 12.02 22.51
CA GLU A 500 -18.03 11.36 23.25
C GLU A 500 -17.02 10.69 22.29
N TRP A 501 -17.52 10.03 21.24
CA TRP A 501 -16.68 9.38 20.23
C TRP A 501 -15.82 10.40 19.48
N ILE A 502 -16.38 11.53 19.04
CA ILE A 502 -15.65 12.63 18.40
C ILE A 502 -14.54 13.14 19.34
N CYS A 503 -14.86 13.38 20.62
CA CYS A 503 -13.87 13.84 21.60
C CYS A 503 -12.74 12.81 21.80
N ARG A 504 -13.08 11.54 21.94
CA ARG A 504 -12.13 10.45 22.19
C ARG A 504 -11.21 10.18 21.01
N THR A 505 -11.69 10.33 19.78
CA THR A 505 -10.94 10.03 18.54
C THR A 505 -10.14 11.22 18.00
N ALA A 506 -10.31 12.40 18.58
CA ALA A 506 -9.54 13.58 18.22
C ALA A 506 -8.03 13.36 18.41
N VAL A 507 -7.26 13.72 17.39
CA VAL A 507 -5.79 13.74 17.45
C VAL A 507 -5.34 15.19 17.59
N ILE A 508 -4.68 15.50 18.72
CA ILE A 508 -4.26 16.85 19.07
C ILE A 508 -2.74 16.92 19.07
N ASP A 509 -2.19 17.99 18.46
CA ASP A 509 -0.78 18.35 18.54
C ASP A 509 -0.61 19.85 18.78
N GLY A 510 -0.39 20.23 20.03
CA GLY A 510 -0.37 21.64 20.44
C GLY A 510 -1.73 22.30 20.27
N ALA A 511 -1.81 23.28 19.38
CA ALA A 511 -3.04 23.99 19.00
C ALA A 511 -3.72 23.37 17.76
N ASP A 512 -3.15 22.35 17.15
CA ASP A 512 -3.71 21.68 15.97
C ASP A 512 -4.52 20.44 16.36
N ILE A 513 -5.60 20.18 15.61
CA ILE A 513 -6.52 19.07 15.83
C ILE A 513 -6.94 18.45 14.51
N GLY A 514 -7.20 17.14 14.52
CA GLY A 514 -7.72 16.42 13.36
C GLY A 514 -8.32 15.07 13.74
N TRP A 515 -8.95 14.44 12.77
CA TRP A 515 -9.54 13.09 12.88
C TRP A 515 -9.15 12.23 11.69
N ALA A 516 -9.12 10.94 11.90
CA ALA A 516 -9.10 9.97 10.81
C ALA A 516 -10.54 9.72 10.35
N GLY A 517 -10.80 9.84 9.07
CA GLY A 517 -12.10 9.61 8.44
C GLY A 517 -12.02 8.61 7.28
N LEU A 518 -13.19 8.10 6.88
CA LEU A 518 -13.31 7.25 5.71
C LEU A 518 -13.37 8.12 4.46
N HIS A 519 -12.51 7.82 3.52
CA HIS A 519 -12.53 8.42 2.19
C HIS A 519 -12.99 7.38 1.18
N PHE A 520 -14.10 7.65 0.51
CA PHE A 520 -14.68 6.77 -0.51
C PHE A 520 -14.07 7.04 -1.89
N TRP A 521 -13.86 5.96 -2.64
CA TRP A 521 -13.35 5.98 -4.00
C TRP A 521 -14.44 5.58 -4.99
N ASP A 522 -14.37 6.03 -6.24
CA ASP A 522 -15.37 5.73 -7.28
C ASP A 522 -15.54 4.23 -7.57
N ASN A 523 -14.56 3.42 -7.21
CA ASN A 523 -14.63 1.96 -7.34
C ASN A 523 -15.45 1.25 -6.22
N GLY A 524 -16.11 2.02 -5.34
CA GLY A 524 -16.94 1.49 -4.24
C GLY A 524 -16.16 1.08 -2.99
N TYR A 525 -14.83 1.23 -2.99
CA TYR A 525 -14.00 1.00 -1.83
C TYR A 525 -13.74 2.29 -1.03
N TRP A 526 -13.17 2.15 0.15
CA TRP A 526 -12.77 3.27 0.99
C TRP A 526 -11.35 3.08 1.56
N SER A 527 -10.76 4.16 2.02
CA SER A 527 -9.50 4.15 2.77
C SER A 527 -9.59 5.09 3.97
N LEU A 528 -8.80 4.82 5.01
CA LEU A 528 -8.68 5.70 6.16
C LEU A 528 -7.66 6.80 5.87
N LYS A 529 -8.05 8.05 6.05
CA LYS A 529 -7.22 9.25 5.84
C LYS A 529 -7.51 10.30 6.92
N PRO A 530 -6.64 11.32 7.09
CA PRO A 530 -7.04 12.53 7.79
C PRO A 530 -8.29 13.13 7.16
N CYS A 531 -9.24 13.55 7.98
CA CYS A 531 -10.44 14.26 7.52
C CYS A 531 -10.07 15.56 6.80
N GLY A 532 -10.81 15.89 5.74
CA GLY A 532 -10.72 17.18 5.05
C GLY A 532 -11.28 18.34 5.87
N MET A 533 -11.47 19.48 5.23
CA MET A 533 -11.98 20.69 5.90
C MET A 533 -13.49 20.90 5.70
N TYR A 534 -14.11 20.24 4.71
CA TYR A 534 -15.48 20.51 4.29
C TYR A 534 -16.55 19.92 5.22
N LEU A 535 -17.81 20.20 4.92
CA LEU A 535 -18.96 19.80 5.75
C LEU A 535 -19.21 18.29 5.66
N TYR A 536 -19.06 17.68 4.48
CA TYR A 536 -19.48 16.31 4.23
C TYR A 536 -18.65 15.27 4.98
N ASP A 537 -17.31 15.39 4.91
CA ASP A 537 -16.37 14.41 5.47
C ASP A 537 -15.24 15.05 6.29
N GLY A 538 -15.42 16.30 6.77
CA GLY A 538 -14.35 17.09 7.32
C GLY A 538 -14.66 17.86 8.61
N ILE A 539 -13.71 18.72 8.93
CA ILE A 539 -13.69 19.53 10.16
C ILE A 539 -14.92 20.42 10.30
N ALA A 540 -15.40 21.03 9.19
CA ALA A 540 -16.58 21.90 9.21
C ALA A 540 -17.86 21.15 9.69
N GLY A 541 -18.03 19.88 9.29
CA GLY A 541 -19.10 19.03 9.77
C GLY A 541 -19.02 18.73 11.26
N ILE A 542 -17.82 18.44 11.75
CA ILE A 542 -17.56 18.22 13.18
C ILE A 542 -17.84 19.50 13.97
N VAL A 543 -17.37 20.66 13.51
CA VAL A 543 -17.64 21.96 14.15
C VAL A 543 -19.14 22.21 14.24
N LEU A 544 -19.88 21.99 13.15
CA LEU A 544 -21.33 22.20 13.13
C LEU A 544 -22.04 21.28 14.13
N PHE A 545 -21.69 19.99 14.17
CA PHE A 545 -22.27 19.04 15.11
C PHE A 545 -22.00 19.45 16.56
N LEU A 546 -20.74 19.77 16.90
CA LEU A 546 -20.37 20.14 18.25
C LEU A 546 -21.00 21.47 18.68
N ALA A 547 -21.13 22.46 17.78
CA ALA A 547 -21.85 23.72 18.05
C ALA A 547 -23.32 23.46 18.39
N LYS A 548 -24.03 22.66 17.58
CA LYS A 548 -25.43 22.27 17.85
C LYS A 548 -25.58 21.45 19.13
N TYR A 549 -24.61 20.58 19.42
CA TYR A 549 -24.57 19.82 20.66
C TYR A 549 -24.48 20.74 21.89
N LEU A 550 -23.57 21.70 21.87
CA LEU A 550 -23.35 22.68 22.96
C LEU A 550 -24.55 23.60 23.15
N ASP A 551 -25.24 23.96 22.10
CA ASP A 551 -26.49 24.77 22.14
C ASP A 551 -27.63 23.99 22.80
N ARG A 552 -27.82 22.72 22.43
CA ARG A 552 -28.94 21.88 22.90
C ARG A 552 -28.76 21.27 24.27
N TYR A 553 -27.54 20.83 24.62
CA TYR A 553 -27.28 20.03 25.83
C TYR A 553 -26.43 20.80 26.85
N GLN A 554 -27.07 21.72 27.59
CA GLN A 554 -26.41 22.60 28.54
C GLN A 554 -25.78 21.86 29.76
N ASP A 555 -26.43 20.78 30.24
CA ASP A 555 -26.08 20.05 31.45
C ASP A 555 -25.42 18.68 31.17
N SER A 556 -24.85 18.48 30.00
CA SER A 556 -24.23 17.21 29.65
C SER A 556 -22.93 16.95 30.43
N SER A 557 -22.70 15.69 30.85
CA SER A 557 -21.49 15.27 31.55
C SER A 557 -20.22 15.43 30.75
N CYS A 558 -20.29 15.32 29.40
CA CYS A 558 -19.15 15.49 28.52
C CYS A 558 -18.98 16.93 27.98
N ARG A 559 -19.79 17.89 28.47
CA ARG A 559 -19.80 19.25 27.95
C ARG A 559 -18.42 19.92 27.94
N GLN A 560 -17.65 19.79 29.01
CA GLN A 560 -16.33 20.42 29.10
C GLN A 560 -15.36 19.88 28.06
N ASP A 561 -15.37 18.58 27.83
CA ASP A 561 -14.55 17.95 26.78
C ASP A 561 -15.00 18.41 25.39
N VAL A 562 -16.30 18.47 25.14
CA VAL A 562 -16.86 18.96 23.87
C VAL A 562 -16.50 20.44 23.64
N GLU A 563 -16.59 21.30 24.65
CA GLU A 563 -16.20 22.72 24.55
C GLU A 563 -14.71 22.87 24.19
N LYS A 564 -13.84 22.08 24.82
CA LYS A 564 -12.40 22.07 24.52
C LYS A 564 -12.12 21.67 23.07
N ILE A 565 -12.74 20.58 22.61
CA ILE A 565 -12.56 20.04 21.27
C ILE A 565 -13.17 21.00 20.22
N TYR A 566 -14.37 21.52 20.47
CA TYR A 566 -15.00 22.53 19.61
C TYR A 566 -14.13 23.75 19.42
N LYS A 567 -13.53 24.27 20.52
CA LYS A 567 -12.64 25.45 20.45
C LYS A 567 -11.45 25.21 19.52
N LEU A 568 -10.78 24.06 19.64
CA LEU A 568 -9.64 23.72 18.76
C LEU A 568 -10.09 23.53 17.31
N ALA A 569 -11.23 22.87 17.09
CA ALA A 569 -11.75 22.61 15.74
C ALA A 569 -12.17 23.91 15.02
N ILE A 570 -12.81 24.84 15.73
CA ILE A 570 -13.23 26.12 15.15
C ILE A 570 -12.02 27.03 14.89
N GLU A 571 -11.03 27.06 15.78
CA GLU A 571 -9.77 27.80 15.55
C GLU A 571 -9.03 27.26 14.31
N LYS A 572 -9.05 25.94 14.09
CA LYS A 572 -8.50 25.33 12.87
C LYS A 572 -9.26 25.78 11.62
N LEU A 573 -10.59 25.84 11.67
CA LEU A 573 -11.41 26.26 10.54
C LEU A 573 -11.19 27.76 10.21
N GLU A 574 -11.07 28.62 11.24
CA GLU A 574 -10.73 30.03 11.07
C GLU A 574 -9.35 30.21 10.45
N LYS A 575 -8.34 29.47 10.94
CA LYS A 575 -6.98 29.47 10.38
C LYS A 575 -6.95 29.00 8.92
N TYR A 576 -7.74 27.98 8.58
CA TYR A 576 -7.86 27.51 7.18
C TYR A 576 -8.39 28.64 6.28
N THR A 577 -9.45 29.35 6.72
CA THR A 577 -9.98 30.52 6.00
C THR A 577 -8.90 31.57 5.78
N ASP A 578 -8.13 31.91 6.82
CA ASP A 578 -7.05 32.91 6.73
C ASP A 578 -6.00 32.51 5.70
N LEU A 579 -5.50 31.26 5.79
CA LEU A 579 -4.49 30.73 4.89
C LEU A 579 -4.96 30.68 3.43
N ARG A 580 -6.23 30.32 3.20
CA ARG A 580 -6.81 30.25 1.85
C ARG A 580 -6.94 31.65 1.23
N CYS A 581 -7.28 32.65 2.04
CA CYS A 581 -7.37 34.04 1.58
C CYS A 581 -6.00 34.63 1.23
N GLU A 582 -4.94 34.20 1.92
CA GLU A 582 -3.56 34.69 1.67
C GLU A 582 -2.93 34.05 0.41
N GLN A 583 -3.47 32.95 -0.09
CA GLN A 583 -2.96 32.29 -1.30
C GLN A 583 -3.37 33.04 -2.57
N ASN A 584 -2.37 33.43 -3.39
CA ASN A 584 -2.61 34.09 -4.68
C ASN A 584 -3.18 33.12 -5.74
N GLU A 585 -2.83 31.85 -5.67
CA GLU A 585 -3.35 30.78 -6.51
C GLU A 585 -4.13 29.80 -5.64
N VAL A 586 -5.35 29.48 -6.05
CA VAL A 586 -6.18 28.52 -5.33
C VAL A 586 -5.75 27.11 -5.77
N PRO A 587 -5.17 26.31 -4.86
CA PRO A 587 -4.76 24.95 -5.21
C PRO A 587 -5.97 24.03 -5.42
N GLU A 588 -5.79 23.02 -6.26
CA GLU A 588 -6.78 21.94 -6.44
C GLU A 588 -6.98 21.10 -5.14
N PRO A 589 -8.17 20.47 -4.96
CA PRO A 589 -9.29 20.45 -5.89
C PRO A 589 -10.11 21.76 -5.92
N LEU A 590 -10.64 22.10 -7.10
CA LEU A 590 -11.52 23.25 -7.31
C LEU A 590 -12.96 22.79 -7.04
N ALA A 591 -13.43 22.88 -5.81
CA ALA A 591 -14.79 22.51 -5.43
C ALA A 591 -15.50 23.68 -4.77
N THR A 592 -16.64 24.12 -5.33
CA THR A 592 -17.42 25.24 -4.81
C THR A 592 -18.66 24.80 -4.02
N GLY A 593 -18.94 23.49 -3.94
CA GLY A 593 -20.16 22.91 -3.40
C GLY A 593 -20.52 23.27 -1.96
N LEU A 594 -21.81 23.06 -1.64
CA LEU A 594 -22.35 23.37 -0.31
C LEU A 594 -21.99 22.34 0.77
N TYR A 595 -21.65 21.10 0.37
CA TYR A 595 -21.28 20.03 1.30
C TYR A 595 -19.83 19.61 1.14
N ASP A 596 -19.37 19.45 -0.09
CA ASP A 596 -18.02 19.04 -0.41
C ASP A 596 -17.36 20.11 -1.28
N GLY A 597 -17.07 21.25 -0.69
CA GLY A 597 -16.47 22.41 -1.33
C GLY A 597 -16.38 23.63 -0.40
N GLU A 598 -15.76 24.70 -0.88
CA GLU A 598 -15.48 25.90 -0.09
C GLU A 598 -16.75 26.61 0.41
N SER A 599 -17.90 26.50 -0.31
CA SER A 599 -19.17 27.07 0.17
C SER A 599 -19.69 26.36 1.43
N SER A 600 -19.24 25.14 1.70
CA SER A 600 -19.61 24.43 2.92
C SER A 600 -19.12 25.15 4.18
N ILE A 601 -17.94 25.76 4.12
CA ILE A 601 -17.35 26.52 5.22
C ILE A 601 -18.12 27.84 5.42
N VAL A 602 -18.46 28.54 4.33
CA VAL A 602 -19.34 29.70 4.37
C VAL A 602 -20.65 29.35 5.07
N TYR A 603 -21.28 28.25 4.65
CA TYR A 603 -22.54 27.77 5.20
C TYR A 603 -22.44 27.46 6.70
N VAL A 604 -21.37 26.81 7.15
CA VAL A 604 -21.14 26.51 8.57
C VAL A 604 -21.00 27.81 9.38
N TYR A 605 -20.23 28.79 8.93
CA TYR A 605 -20.14 30.09 9.61
C TYR A 605 -21.50 30.78 9.74
N LEU A 606 -22.34 30.74 8.69
CA LEU A 606 -23.70 31.34 8.75
C LEU A 606 -24.60 30.62 9.75
N ILE A 607 -24.52 29.29 9.85
CA ILE A 607 -25.24 28.54 10.90
C ILE A 607 -24.69 28.84 12.30
N LEU A 608 -23.37 29.03 12.46
CA LEU A 608 -22.79 29.45 13.73
C LEU A 608 -23.30 30.84 14.17
N TYR A 609 -23.51 31.76 13.21
CA TYR A 609 -24.17 33.05 13.49
C TYR A 609 -25.62 32.84 13.98
N GLU A 610 -26.39 31.99 13.31
CA GLU A 610 -27.77 31.69 13.75
C GLU A 610 -27.84 31.10 15.17
N ILE A 611 -26.85 30.26 15.54
CA ILE A 611 -26.78 29.65 16.89
C ILE A 611 -26.33 30.67 17.95
N THR A 612 -25.32 31.49 17.65
CA THR A 612 -24.60 32.27 18.69
C THR A 612 -24.93 33.76 18.68
N GLY A 613 -25.48 34.30 17.57
CA GLY A 613 -25.68 35.72 17.36
C GLY A 613 -24.39 36.55 17.21
N GLN A 614 -23.22 35.91 17.11
CA GLN A 614 -21.94 36.61 17.05
C GLN A 614 -21.60 37.10 15.64
N GLU A 615 -21.49 38.39 15.43
CA GLU A 615 -21.18 39.04 14.16
C GLU A 615 -19.86 38.57 13.51
N LYS A 616 -18.94 38.01 14.31
CA LYS A 616 -17.66 37.50 13.77
C LYS A 616 -17.90 36.40 12.74
N TRP A 617 -18.96 35.61 12.87
CA TRP A 617 -19.25 34.51 11.96
C TRP A 617 -19.72 35.00 10.59
N ILE A 618 -20.48 36.10 10.54
CA ILE A 618 -20.81 36.75 9.26
C ILE A 618 -19.54 37.24 8.58
N LYS A 619 -18.64 37.90 9.33
CA LYS A 619 -17.37 38.40 8.78
C LYS A 619 -16.49 37.26 8.24
N ASN A 620 -16.42 36.14 8.97
CA ASN A 620 -15.69 34.97 8.51
C ASN A 620 -16.33 34.35 7.26
N ALA A 621 -17.65 34.29 7.20
CA ALA A 621 -18.39 33.81 6.03
C ALA A 621 -18.15 34.70 4.80
N GLN A 622 -18.21 36.04 4.95
CA GLN A 622 -17.90 37.01 3.90
C GLN A 622 -16.47 36.83 3.39
N LYS A 623 -15.49 36.79 4.33
CA LYS A 623 -14.09 36.57 4.01
C LYS A 623 -13.86 35.26 3.25
N HIS A 624 -14.50 34.17 3.67
CA HIS A 624 -14.34 32.88 3.00
C HIS A 624 -15.05 32.85 1.64
N PHE A 625 -16.15 33.60 1.47
CA PHE A 625 -16.86 33.70 0.20
C PHE A 625 -16.02 34.35 -0.91
N GLU A 626 -15.04 35.20 -0.56
CA GLU A 626 -14.08 35.71 -1.56
C GLU A 626 -13.32 34.58 -2.27
N ILE A 627 -13.06 33.46 -1.58
CA ILE A 627 -12.42 32.28 -2.16
C ILE A 627 -13.39 31.61 -3.12
N VAL A 628 -14.65 31.39 -2.66
CA VAL A 628 -15.72 30.83 -3.51
C VAL A 628 -15.88 31.62 -4.80
N ALA A 629 -15.94 32.96 -4.69
CA ALA A 629 -16.09 33.84 -5.85
C ALA A 629 -14.95 33.70 -6.87
N LYS A 630 -13.71 33.48 -6.40
CA LYS A 630 -12.54 33.24 -7.27
C LYS A 630 -12.60 31.87 -7.97
N LEU A 631 -13.29 30.89 -7.35
CA LEU A 631 -13.40 29.52 -7.87
C LEU A 631 -14.57 29.35 -8.84
N LEU A 632 -15.69 30.04 -8.64
CA LEU A 632 -16.91 29.90 -9.45
C LEU A 632 -16.66 29.86 -10.96
N PRO A 633 -15.80 30.70 -11.57
CA PRO A 633 -15.55 30.64 -12.99
C PRO A 633 -14.69 29.45 -13.44
N LYS A 634 -13.98 28.80 -12.51
CA LYS A 634 -13.01 27.74 -12.78
C LYS A 634 -13.56 26.33 -12.50
N ASP A 635 -14.57 26.24 -11.62
CA ASP A 635 -15.20 24.97 -11.27
C ASP A 635 -16.20 24.58 -12.38
N GLU A 636 -15.94 23.45 -13.00
CA GLU A 636 -16.80 22.90 -14.07
C GLU A 636 -17.94 22.04 -13.52
N ASN A 637 -17.90 21.70 -12.23
CA ASN A 637 -18.92 20.88 -11.59
C ASN A 637 -20.18 21.70 -11.34
N MET A 638 -21.34 21.18 -11.76
CA MET A 638 -22.63 21.90 -11.72
C MET A 638 -23.54 21.44 -10.58
N ASP A 639 -23.19 20.35 -9.88
CA ASP A 639 -24.05 19.77 -8.86
C ASP A 639 -24.15 20.61 -7.57
N TYR A 640 -25.06 20.17 -6.69
CA TYR A 640 -25.33 20.84 -5.43
C TYR A 640 -24.32 20.49 -4.33
N LEU A 641 -23.80 19.24 -4.32
CA LEU A 641 -22.92 18.75 -3.26
C LEU A 641 -21.53 19.37 -3.39
N SER A 642 -20.91 19.23 -4.57
CA SER A 642 -19.50 19.58 -4.81
C SER A 642 -19.33 20.78 -5.74
N GLY A 643 -20.38 21.22 -6.45
CA GLY A 643 -20.30 22.18 -7.53
C GLY A 643 -21.06 23.49 -7.33
N ASN A 644 -21.11 24.28 -8.41
CA ASN A 644 -21.55 25.65 -8.43
C ASN A 644 -23.03 25.87 -8.00
N ALA A 645 -23.92 24.87 -8.15
CA ALA A 645 -25.31 25.01 -7.65
C ALA A 645 -25.34 25.12 -6.11
N GLY A 646 -24.41 24.46 -5.42
CA GLY A 646 -24.27 24.59 -3.97
C GLY A 646 -23.80 25.99 -3.54
N ALA A 647 -22.91 26.59 -4.32
CA ALA A 647 -22.40 27.94 -4.05
C ALA A 647 -23.48 29.03 -4.16
N ILE A 648 -24.45 28.86 -5.07
CA ILE A 648 -25.62 29.77 -5.18
C ILE A 648 -26.37 29.84 -3.84
N VAL A 649 -26.56 28.70 -3.16
CA VAL A 649 -27.27 28.67 -1.87
C VAL A 649 -26.50 29.42 -0.79
N ALA A 650 -25.19 29.24 -0.71
CA ALA A 650 -24.34 29.98 0.23
C ALA A 650 -24.38 31.50 -0.03
N ALA A 651 -24.28 31.92 -1.29
CA ALA A 651 -24.36 33.31 -1.71
C ALA A 651 -25.72 33.93 -1.35
N MET A 652 -26.81 33.23 -1.65
CA MET A 652 -28.18 33.73 -1.34
C MET A 652 -28.43 33.82 0.17
N LYS A 653 -27.87 32.90 0.97
CA LYS A 653 -27.96 32.96 2.44
C LYS A 653 -27.17 34.14 3.00
N LEU A 654 -25.97 34.42 2.45
CA LEU A 654 -25.20 35.61 2.77
C LEU A 654 -26.00 36.87 2.42
N TYR A 655 -26.56 36.96 1.22
CA TYR A 655 -27.40 38.09 0.82
C TYR A 655 -28.56 38.32 1.78
N GLN A 656 -29.28 37.26 2.19
CA GLN A 656 -30.41 37.36 3.13
C GLN A 656 -29.98 37.92 4.49
N LEU A 657 -28.78 37.62 4.97
CA LEU A 657 -28.32 38.05 6.28
C LEU A 657 -27.63 39.42 6.26
N THR A 658 -26.95 39.78 5.18
CA THR A 658 -26.19 41.01 5.08
C THR A 658 -26.87 42.15 4.31
N GLY A 659 -27.77 41.79 3.37
CA GLY A 659 -28.38 42.71 2.42
C GLY A 659 -27.43 43.19 1.30
N GLU A 660 -26.20 42.70 1.26
CA GLU A 660 -25.19 43.14 0.30
C GLU A 660 -25.46 42.54 -1.09
N ILE A 661 -25.70 43.40 -2.06
CA ILE A 661 -26.15 43.05 -3.40
C ILE A 661 -25.15 42.20 -4.20
N GLU A 662 -23.86 42.25 -3.85
CA GLU A 662 -22.81 41.51 -4.52
C GLU A 662 -23.02 39.99 -4.43
N TYR A 663 -23.51 39.45 -3.31
CA TYR A 663 -23.81 38.03 -3.18
C TYR A 663 -24.98 37.58 -4.04
N CYS A 664 -26.00 38.43 -4.14
CA CYS A 664 -27.10 38.17 -5.07
C CYS A 664 -26.63 38.20 -6.53
N THR A 665 -25.78 39.15 -6.87
CA THR A 665 -25.18 39.23 -8.22
C THR A 665 -24.36 38.00 -8.55
N ALA A 666 -23.49 37.54 -7.63
CA ALA A 666 -22.70 36.32 -7.81
C ALA A 666 -23.57 35.08 -8.01
N ALA A 667 -24.68 34.96 -7.23
CA ALA A 667 -25.65 33.86 -7.39
C ALA A 667 -26.31 33.87 -8.77
N VAL A 668 -26.78 35.03 -9.24
CA VAL A 668 -27.46 35.19 -10.54
C VAL A 668 -26.49 34.95 -11.71
N GLU A 669 -25.25 35.43 -11.62
CA GLU A 669 -24.23 35.16 -12.65
C GLU A 669 -23.89 33.69 -12.74
N THR A 670 -23.73 33.03 -11.59
CA THR A 670 -23.49 31.60 -11.51
C THR A 670 -24.65 30.77 -12.08
N GLU A 671 -25.90 31.13 -11.75
CA GLU A 671 -27.09 30.48 -12.30
C GLU A 671 -27.14 30.59 -13.82
N LYS A 672 -26.87 31.79 -14.38
CA LYS A 672 -26.81 31.99 -15.84
C LYS A 672 -25.72 31.13 -16.50
N ASP A 673 -24.59 30.95 -15.84
CA ASP A 673 -23.50 30.11 -16.36
C ASP A 673 -23.89 28.61 -16.33
N LEU A 674 -24.53 28.14 -15.25
CA LEU A 674 -25.05 26.80 -15.15
C LEU A 674 -26.07 26.49 -16.27
N TRP A 675 -27.02 27.44 -16.56
CA TRP A 675 -27.95 27.30 -17.66
C TRP A 675 -27.27 27.16 -19.01
N LYS A 676 -26.25 27.95 -19.29
CA LYS A 676 -25.46 27.87 -20.53
C LYS A 676 -24.71 26.53 -20.65
N LYS A 677 -24.16 26.03 -19.55
CA LYS A 677 -23.45 24.73 -19.50
C LYS A 677 -24.46 23.60 -19.69
N GLY A 678 -25.59 23.64 -19.03
CA GLY A 678 -26.68 22.63 -19.17
C GLY A 678 -27.18 22.49 -20.59
N GLN A 679 -27.46 23.61 -21.27
CA GLN A 679 -27.91 23.59 -22.67
C GLN A 679 -26.88 22.98 -23.64
N ARG A 680 -25.55 23.11 -23.35
CA ARG A 680 -24.51 22.47 -24.15
C ARG A 680 -24.44 20.95 -23.96
N MET A 681 -24.84 20.44 -22.79
CA MET A 681 -24.94 19.01 -22.53
C MET A 681 -26.12 18.32 -23.18
N GLU A 682 -27.29 18.99 -23.24
CA GLU A 682 -28.48 18.47 -23.94
C GLU A 682 -28.25 18.26 -25.44
N VAL A 683 -27.38 19.05 -26.06
CA VAL A 683 -27.05 18.91 -27.51
C VAL A 683 -26.02 17.78 -27.75
N GLY A 684 -25.33 17.26 -26.72
CA GLY A 684 -24.33 16.23 -26.82
C GLY A 684 -24.79 14.80 -26.53
N TYR A 685 -26.04 14.58 -26.11
CA TYR A 685 -26.54 13.27 -25.67
C TYR A 685 -27.39 12.51 -26.71
N ASP A 686 -27.57 13.03 -27.92
CA ASP A 686 -28.25 12.33 -29.05
C ASP A 686 -27.25 11.63 -29.98
N GLY A 687 -26.34 10.86 -29.44
CA GLY A 687 -25.39 10.12 -30.25
C GLY A 687 -24.73 8.96 -29.51
N ASN A 688 -25.48 7.82 -29.39
CA ASN A 688 -25.07 6.49 -28.90
C ASN A 688 -24.82 6.33 -27.41
#